data_59194d7072dee0a536e035a53769d7b6
#
_entry.id   59194d7072dee0a536e035a53769d7b6
#
_cell.length_a   1.000
_cell.length_b   1.000
_cell.length_c   1.000
_cell.angle_alpha   90.00
_cell.angle_beta   90.00
_cell.angle_gamma   90.00
#
_symmetry.space_group_name_H-M   'P 1'
#
loop_
_entity.id
_entity.type
_entity.pdbx_description
1 polymer ?
#
loop_
_entity_poly.entity_id
_entity_poly.type
_entity_poly.pdbx_seq_one_letter_code
_entity_poly.pdbx_strand_id
1 'polypeptide(L)'
;FYDEDKWPSGFAGGLIPGLGEDFRAKCLARLDLQTAIPEGGRLLKKDSLYQYIQYTAQYGYDIFNGACYADLFNPNAVRKFIESTHQPYFEKYSHKVADNALFIFTDEPHIHARYFDARTKHHGLLSYSPYLEEKFQELYGYSLRDHLGQLYEEKGNWREVRWHYYLAKALLFEESYTRQIADFCDQYGAQLTGHYLGEDDLKKVRDRIGNSALHYRSMQQPGIDHLGLSIAHRLFTPKYMTSVADQYDKPRRLSELFGISGQNVNFQERKWVAGWHAILGVNHFCPHLTAYSLKGARKRDYPPTFSYHQPYWTYNKRMEDYLGRISYAATVGHFDPQALVVSPLESEYVKGDREGEFTSGMVQILEALQNNHIDFNLGDEEVILEKAAVADSQFVIGAMRYRYVILPDMLTIRQSTLSLLLRFHKNGGVLYSMGRLPQYIDAKSDPAALNELKQAVISLRIAEFKAAPEKYIPPGVRITGPHADEVWVQRRKIKEASFYLLYNTSDIAPLSVTLQLPAGSQNPVLWDPAKPGVFQLPVDKNGGVDITLAPAGFYWVTTGKLSEGIPAKPLPQPPGLKPLMTIDAPWQGKRNAPNTLVLDFAEYSTDGGRTYSAPEPVIGIWSRLNDAQYNGDLRLRFSATIRQVPGHCALAMEQPGAFRQISINHTPVRFSGDRYYIDPSIKTRDISGLLREGRNEIELQIPFTACDPLNSDPVKRYETELETIYLTGDFGVFSDQVQTIENTQRNLSEDLVKRPAYAFESFFINREKDRFDGNATLSGYPFYAGGMALSNSFEFPSPDSGKRYFLDLSACEATVIEVIVNDQRADTLCWAPYVVDITKYLKKGTNRLQLNLVNSLRNLLGPHHHKGAELIKVGPDSFTGAGGFPDGRGEPDWYDLRKKKTDLAIWTDTYYQVPFGLLGKAVILSD
;
A
#
# COMPACT_ATOMS: atom_id res chain seq x y z
N PHE A 1 -11.19 -13.81 -5.20
CA PHE A 1 -11.21 -14.71 -6.35
C PHE A 1 -10.42 -14.06 -7.47
N TYR A 2 -9.42 -14.77 -8.01
CA TYR A 2 -8.38 -14.18 -8.84
C TYR A 2 -7.85 -15.25 -9.80
N ASP A 3 -7.94 -15.04 -11.11
CA ASP A 3 -7.50 -15.98 -12.14
C ASP A 3 -6.60 -15.28 -13.17
N GLU A 4 -5.28 -15.41 -12.99
CA GLU A 4 -4.29 -14.81 -13.87
C GLU A 4 -3.96 -15.64 -15.11
N ASP A 5 -4.34 -16.91 -15.14
CA ASP A 5 -3.96 -17.81 -16.23
C ASP A 5 -4.76 -17.53 -17.52
N LYS A 6 -6.01 -17.12 -17.39
CA LYS A 6 -6.90 -16.88 -18.52
C LYS A 6 -7.08 -15.40 -18.80
N TRP A 7 -7.27 -14.60 -17.76
CA TRP A 7 -7.38 -13.16 -17.79
C TRP A 7 -6.50 -12.60 -16.70
N PRO A 8 -5.26 -12.17 -17.01
CA PRO A 8 -4.34 -11.75 -16.00
C PRO A 8 -4.96 -10.65 -15.18
N SER A 9 -5.11 -10.92 -13.92
CA SER A 9 -5.45 -10.12 -12.79
C SER A 9 -6.34 -8.92 -13.06
N GLY A 10 -6.50 -8.06 -12.14
CA GLY A 10 -7.26 -6.87 -12.23
C GLY A 10 -7.23 -6.09 -13.54
N PHE A 11 -6.27 -6.32 -14.35
CA PHE A 11 -6.23 -5.74 -15.69
C PHE A 11 -7.29 -6.27 -16.65
N ALA A 12 -8.03 -7.32 -16.33
CA ALA A 12 -8.92 -8.02 -17.26
C ALA A 12 -8.25 -8.24 -18.63
N GLY A 13 -6.92 -8.33 -18.63
CA GLY A 13 -6.10 -8.02 -19.76
C GLY A 13 -5.65 -9.22 -20.57
N GLY A 14 -5.77 -10.41 -20.06
CA GLY A 14 -5.37 -11.58 -20.81
C GLY A 14 -6.45 -11.96 -21.80
N LEU A 15 -6.17 -11.93 -23.08
CA LEU A 15 -7.06 -12.52 -24.06
C LEU A 15 -6.86 -14.03 -24.14
N ILE A 16 -7.98 -14.76 -24.14
CA ILE A 16 -7.99 -16.18 -24.50
C ILE A 16 -7.45 -16.30 -25.92
N PRO A 17 -6.43 -17.12 -26.16
CA PRO A 17 -5.92 -17.33 -27.49
C PRO A 17 -7.03 -17.71 -28.49
N GLY A 18 -7.01 -17.09 -29.66
CA GLY A 18 -8.04 -17.32 -30.71
C GLY A 18 -9.20 -16.36 -30.71
N LEU A 19 -9.33 -15.42 -29.76
CA LEU A 19 -10.29 -14.31 -29.88
C LEU A 19 -9.80 -13.29 -30.90
N GLY A 20 -10.75 -12.74 -31.68
CA GLY A 20 -10.47 -11.83 -32.77
C GLY A 20 -9.95 -10.45 -32.35
N GLU A 21 -9.55 -9.65 -33.32
CA GLU A 21 -9.05 -8.29 -33.11
C GLU A 21 -10.04 -7.38 -32.39
N ASP A 22 -11.33 -7.63 -32.53
CA ASP A 22 -12.39 -6.84 -31.88
C ASP A 22 -12.28 -6.84 -30.36
N PHE A 23 -11.76 -7.91 -29.78
CA PHE A 23 -11.59 -8.06 -28.33
C PHE A 23 -10.32 -7.40 -27.76
N ARG A 24 -9.38 -7.00 -28.61
CA ARG A 24 -8.10 -6.44 -28.21
C ARG A 24 -8.21 -4.93 -27.96
N ALA A 25 -7.55 -4.42 -26.91
CA ALA A 25 -7.52 -3.01 -26.59
C ALA A 25 -7.04 -2.16 -27.78
N LYS A 26 -7.54 -0.93 -27.85
CA LYS A 26 -7.22 0.02 -28.93
C LYS A 26 -6.85 1.36 -28.34
N CYS A 27 -6.03 2.11 -29.07
CA CYS A 27 -5.72 3.50 -28.75
C CYS A 27 -5.70 4.36 -30.01
N LEU A 28 -5.80 5.68 -29.82
CA LEU A 28 -5.70 6.70 -30.84
C LEU A 28 -4.35 7.37 -30.77
N ALA A 29 -3.66 7.45 -31.91
CA ALA A 29 -2.46 8.24 -32.08
C ALA A 29 -2.67 9.34 -33.14
N ARG A 30 -1.98 10.47 -32.95
CA ARG A 30 -1.85 11.52 -33.96
C ARG A 30 -0.43 11.53 -34.51
N LEU A 31 -0.26 11.41 -35.81
CA LEU A 31 1.02 11.43 -36.52
C LEU A 31 1.06 12.52 -37.56
N ASP A 32 2.25 13.07 -37.84
CA ASP A 32 2.45 13.94 -38.97
C ASP A 32 2.15 13.23 -40.30
N LEU A 33 1.65 13.94 -41.32
CA LEU A 33 1.26 13.36 -42.60
C LEU A 33 2.38 12.58 -43.31
N GLN A 34 3.65 12.93 -43.04
CA GLN A 34 4.80 12.29 -43.65
C GLN A 34 5.29 11.06 -42.88
N THR A 35 4.81 10.83 -41.67
CA THR A 35 5.16 9.69 -40.86
C THR A 35 4.48 8.44 -41.40
N ALA A 36 5.25 7.40 -41.68
CA ALA A 36 4.68 6.12 -42.09
C ALA A 36 3.79 5.55 -41.00
N ILE A 37 2.64 4.98 -41.40
CA ILE A 37 1.73 4.30 -40.48
C ILE A 37 2.47 3.04 -39.99
N PRO A 38 2.72 2.89 -38.69
CA PRO A 38 3.38 1.70 -38.15
C PRO A 38 2.56 0.43 -38.35
N GLU A 39 3.21 -0.72 -38.31
CA GLU A 39 2.54 -2.02 -38.39
C GLU A 39 1.44 -2.15 -37.33
N GLY A 40 0.28 -2.66 -37.71
CA GLY A 40 -0.92 -2.74 -36.86
C GLY A 40 -1.71 -1.45 -36.72
N GLY A 41 -1.27 -0.34 -37.34
CA GLY A 41 -1.99 0.93 -37.37
C GLY A 41 -3.05 0.99 -38.48
N ARG A 42 -4.26 1.45 -38.13
CA ARG A 42 -5.36 1.68 -39.06
C ARG A 42 -5.66 3.18 -39.15
N LEU A 43 -5.61 3.74 -40.36
CA LEU A 43 -5.98 5.14 -40.60
C LEU A 43 -7.49 5.35 -40.34
N LEU A 44 -7.82 6.29 -39.46
CA LEU A 44 -9.19 6.72 -39.17
C LEU A 44 -9.55 7.99 -39.95
N LYS A 45 -8.66 9.00 -39.95
CA LYS A 45 -8.86 10.31 -40.52
C LYS A 45 -7.55 10.97 -40.93
N LYS A 46 -7.57 11.87 -41.93
CA LYS A 46 -6.52 12.84 -42.24
C LYS A 46 -7.09 14.25 -42.25
N ASP A 47 -6.32 15.20 -41.80
CA ASP A 47 -6.56 16.63 -42.05
C ASP A 47 -5.37 17.24 -42.80
N SER A 48 -5.24 18.57 -42.81
CA SER A 48 -4.18 19.29 -43.54
C SER A 48 -2.78 19.10 -42.92
N LEU A 49 -2.66 18.66 -41.67
CA LEU A 49 -1.40 18.58 -40.94
C LEU A 49 -1.09 17.20 -40.41
N TYR A 50 -2.14 16.45 -40.05
CA TYR A 50 -2.01 15.21 -39.31
C TYR A 50 -2.85 14.06 -39.89
N GLN A 51 -2.43 12.85 -39.52
CA GLN A 51 -3.19 11.63 -39.66
C GLN A 51 -3.49 11.03 -38.28
N TYR A 52 -4.71 10.52 -38.12
CA TYR A 52 -5.21 9.94 -36.88
C TYR A 52 -5.32 8.43 -37.07
N ILE A 53 -4.59 7.69 -36.23
CA ILE A 53 -4.35 6.26 -36.39
C ILE A 53 -4.91 5.52 -35.19
N GLN A 54 -5.71 4.49 -35.44
CA GLN A 54 -6.03 3.49 -34.42
C GLN A 54 -4.91 2.45 -34.37
N TYR A 55 -4.37 2.22 -33.20
CA TYR A 55 -3.55 1.02 -32.91
C TYR A 55 -4.40 -0.01 -32.20
N THR A 56 -4.15 -1.28 -32.50
CA THR A 56 -4.73 -2.43 -31.77
C THR A 56 -3.62 -3.15 -31.03
N ALA A 57 -3.86 -3.52 -29.75
CA ALA A 57 -2.90 -4.24 -28.94
C ALA A 57 -2.45 -5.53 -29.62
N GLN A 58 -1.14 -5.76 -29.64
CA GLN A 58 -0.52 -6.93 -30.21
C GLN A 58 -0.30 -7.97 -29.11
N TYR A 59 -0.30 -9.26 -29.48
CA TYR A 59 0.11 -10.34 -28.60
C TYR A 59 1.61 -10.23 -28.26
N GLY A 60 2.03 -10.90 -27.20
CA GLY A 60 3.42 -11.02 -26.81
C GLY A 60 3.81 -10.04 -25.69
N TYR A 61 2.86 -9.62 -24.87
CA TYR A 61 3.18 -8.95 -23.60
C TYR A 61 3.35 -9.99 -22.50
N ASP A 62 4.50 -10.05 -21.90
CA ASP A 62 4.83 -10.93 -20.78
C ASP A 62 3.95 -10.72 -19.56
N ILE A 63 3.64 -9.47 -19.22
CA ILE A 63 2.72 -9.12 -18.13
C ILE A 63 1.31 -9.70 -18.34
N PHE A 64 0.92 -10.02 -19.56
CA PHE A 64 -0.34 -10.65 -19.92
C PHE A 64 -0.14 -12.10 -20.40
N ASN A 65 0.87 -12.77 -19.89
CA ASN A 65 1.15 -14.17 -20.20
C ASN A 65 1.29 -14.46 -21.72
N GLY A 66 1.93 -13.54 -22.45
CA GLY A 66 2.07 -13.61 -23.91
C GLY A 66 0.81 -13.18 -24.67
N ALA A 67 -0.28 -12.84 -23.97
CA ALA A 67 -1.50 -12.30 -24.56
C ALA A 67 -1.38 -10.77 -24.78
N CYS A 68 -2.50 -10.07 -24.81
CA CYS A 68 -2.55 -8.61 -24.90
C CYS A 68 -3.71 -8.05 -24.04
N TYR A 69 -3.74 -6.76 -23.83
CA TYR A 69 -4.79 -6.10 -23.06
C TYR A 69 -6.13 -6.17 -23.79
N ALA A 70 -7.22 -6.49 -23.06
CA ALA A 70 -8.56 -6.54 -23.60
C ALA A 70 -9.15 -5.14 -23.82
N ASP A 71 -10.08 -5.00 -24.77
CA ASP A 71 -10.86 -3.78 -24.97
C ASP A 71 -11.98 -3.69 -23.91
N LEU A 72 -11.75 -2.97 -22.83
CA LEU A 72 -12.72 -2.79 -21.74
C LEU A 72 -13.90 -1.86 -22.12
N PHE A 73 -13.85 -1.23 -23.28
CA PHE A 73 -15.00 -0.54 -23.87
C PHE A 73 -15.92 -1.49 -24.64
N ASN A 74 -15.45 -2.70 -24.94
CA ASN A 74 -16.22 -3.71 -25.64
C ASN A 74 -17.01 -4.58 -24.63
N PRO A 75 -18.34 -4.42 -24.53
CA PRO A 75 -19.14 -5.20 -23.58
C PRO A 75 -19.10 -6.71 -23.86
N ASN A 76 -18.83 -7.13 -25.10
CA ASN A 76 -18.69 -8.56 -25.43
C ASN A 76 -17.35 -9.12 -24.92
N ALA A 77 -16.27 -8.31 -24.89
CA ALA A 77 -15.01 -8.74 -24.31
C ALA A 77 -15.18 -8.98 -22.80
N VAL A 78 -15.81 -8.07 -22.09
CA VAL A 78 -16.08 -8.23 -20.65
C VAL A 78 -17.04 -9.39 -20.38
N ARG A 79 -18.07 -9.57 -21.20
CA ARG A 79 -18.97 -10.74 -21.10
C ARG A 79 -18.17 -12.04 -21.26
N LYS A 80 -17.25 -12.09 -22.23
CA LYS A 80 -16.39 -13.25 -22.42
C LYS A 80 -15.48 -13.53 -21.23
N PHE A 81 -14.99 -12.50 -20.59
CA PHE A 81 -14.26 -12.59 -19.32
C PHE A 81 -15.11 -13.21 -18.21
N ILE A 82 -16.36 -12.73 -18.03
CA ILE A 82 -17.31 -13.29 -17.06
C ILE A 82 -17.58 -14.77 -17.35
N GLU A 83 -17.90 -15.12 -18.61
CA GLU A 83 -18.18 -16.49 -19.03
C GLU A 83 -17.01 -17.46 -18.84
N SER A 84 -15.78 -16.99 -19.06
CA SER A 84 -14.59 -17.86 -19.01
C SER A 84 -14.00 -17.97 -17.61
N THR A 85 -14.21 -16.98 -16.76
CA THR A 85 -13.57 -16.89 -15.44
C THR A 85 -14.58 -17.00 -14.32
N HIS A 86 -15.52 -16.05 -14.19
CA HIS A 86 -16.44 -15.99 -13.05
C HIS A 86 -17.50 -17.09 -13.07
N GLN A 87 -18.15 -17.26 -14.20
CA GLN A 87 -19.26 -18.20 -14.33
C GLN A 87 -18.90 -19.65 -13.95
N PRO A 88 -17.77 -20.24 -14.40
CA PRO A 88 -17.39 -21.60 -14.01
C PRO A 88 -17.25 -21.82 -12.50
N TYR A 89 -16.77 -20.81 -11.78
CA TYR A 89 -16.67 -20.90 -10.32
C TYR A 89 -18.05 -20.84 -9.66
N PHE A 90 -18.91 -19.94 -10.12
CA PHE A 90 -20.25 -19.80 -9.56
C PHE A 90 -21.13 -21.04 -9.86
N GLU A 91 -21.05 -21.58 -11.04
CA GLU A 91 -21.74 -22.83 -11.40
C GLU A 91 -21.29 -23.99 -10.50
N LYS A 92 -19.99 -24.08 -10.22
CA LYS A 92 -19.43 -25.13 -9.38
C LYS A 92 -19.70 -24.95 -7.89
N TYR A 93 -19.72 -23.72 -7.40
CA TYR A 93 -19.74 -23.41 -5.98
C TYR A 93 -20.93 -22.57 -5.52
N SER A 94 -21.95 -22.35 -6.36
CA SER A 94 -23.13 -21.51 -6.05
C SER A 94 -23.85 -21.93 -4.76
N HIS A 95 -23.89 -23.24 -4.43
CA HIS A 95 -24.48 -23.75 -3.19
C HIS A 95 -23.73 -23.29 -1.92
N LYS A 96 -22.50 -22.78 -2.06
CA LYS A 96 -21.70 -22.23 -0.95
C LYS A 96 -21.77 -20.71 -0.89
N VAL A 97 -22.23 -20.05 -1.95
CA VAL A 97 -22.31 -18.58 -2.04
C VAL A 97 -23.39 -18.04 -1.12
N ALA A 98 -24.55 -18.73 -1.07
CA ALA A 98 -25.68 -18.29 -0.24
C ALA A 98 -25.38 -18.25 1.27
N ASP A 99 -24.46 -19.10 1.74
CA ASP A 99 -24.09 -19.23 3.16
C ASP A 99 -22.84 -18.41 3.54
N ASN A 100 -22.11 -17.89 2.53
CA ASN A 100 -20.84 -17.18 2.73
C ASN A 100 -20.82 -15.93 1.85
N ALA A 101 -20.43 -14.79 2.40
CA ALA A 101 -20.21 -13.59 1.60
C ALA A 101 -19.05 -13.82 0.62
N LEU A 102 -19.38 -14.06 -0.65
CA LEU A 102 -18.40 -14.24 -1.71
C LEU A 102 -18.16 -12.90 -2.40
N PHE A 103 -16.89 -12.58 -2.59
CA PHE A 103 -16.46 -11.39 -3.30
C PHE A 103 -15.76 -11.76 -4.59
N ILE A 104 -16.03 -10.99 -5.66
CA ILE A 104 -15.13 -10.84 -6.79
C ILE A 104 -14.29 -9.60 -6.51
N PHE A 105 -12.97 -9.74 -6.54
CA PHE A 105 -12.03 -8.65 -6.36
C PHE A 105 -11.44 -8.29 -7.71
N THR A 106 -11.60 -7.03 -8.15
CA THR A 106 -10.95 -6.50 -9.34
C THR A 106 -9.75 -5.66 -8.96
N ASP A 107 -8.61 -5.91 -9.61
CA ASP A 107 -7.32 -5.31 -9.32
C ASP A 107 -6.84 -4.48 -10.52
N GLU A 108 -6.88 -3.14 -10.36
CA GLU A 108 -6.37 -2.12 -11.28
C GLU A 108 -6.85 -2.19 -12.75
N PRO A 109 -8.10 -2.55 -13.09
CA PRO A 109 -8.57 -2.40 -14.47
C PRO A 109 -8.50 -0.93 -14.91
N HIS A 110 -8.14 -0.70 -16.18
CA HIS A 110 -7.99 0.66 -16.69
C HIS A 110 -8.18 0.72 -18.22
N ILE A 111 -8.41 1.91 -18.73
CA ILE A 111 -8.60 2.19 -20.15
C ILE A 111 -7.50 3.09 -20.72
N HIS A 112 -6.34 3.16 -20.08
CA HIS A 112 -5.21 4.00 -20.51
C HIS A 112 -4.38 3.31 -21.57
N ALA A 113 -3.89 4.10 -22.53
CA ALA A 113 -3.06 3.62 -23.64
C ALA A 113 -1.58 3.35 -23.27
N ARG A 114 -1.22 3.30 -21.98
CA ARG A 114 0.18 3.21 -21.51
C ARG A 114 0.97 2.03 -22.06
N TYR A 115 0.31 0.91 -22.29
CA TYR A 115 0.99 -0.29 -22.82
C TYR A 115 1.31 -0.20 -24.31
N PHE A 116 0.82 0.84 -25.01
CA PHE A 116 1.16 1.09 -26.40
C PHE A 116 2.39 2.02 -26.54
N ASP A 117 2.63 2.90 -25.56
CA ASP A 117 3.71 3.91 -25.61
C ASP A 117 5.09 3.28 -25.78
N ALA A 118 5.38 2.22 -25.03
CA ALA A 118 6.67 1.54 -25.06
C ALA A 118 7.01 0.93 -26.43
N ARG A 119 6.00 0.44 -27.15
CA ARG A 119 6.17 -0.20 -28.45
C ARG A 119 6.08 0.75 -29.63
N THR A 120 5.18 1.72 -29.56
CA THR A 120 4.94 2.65 -30.66
C THR A 120 5.94 3.79 -30.71
N LYS A 121 6.66 4.06 -29.63
CA LYS A 121 7.54 5.23 -29.43
C LYS A 121 6.82 6.56 -29.69
N HIS A 122 5.49 6.58 -29.59
CA HIS A 122 4.67 7.78 -29.73
C HIS A 122 4.21 8.26 -28.36
N HIS A 123 4.26 9.57 -28.17
CA HIS A 123 3.73 10.24 -26.99
C HIS A 123 2.31 10.77 -27.27
N GLY A 124 1.51 10.90 -26.22
CA GLY A 124 0.17 11.49 -26.30
C GLY A 124 -0.88 10.56 -26.90
N LEU A 125 -0.77 9.26 -26.69
CA LEU A 125 -1.81 8.29 -27.03
C LEU A 125 -3.06 8.52 -26.18
N LEU A 126 -4.24 8.42 -26.81
CA LEU A 126 -5.53 8.52 -26.14
C LEU A 126 -6.25 7.16 -26.16
N SER A 127 -7.09 6.92 -25.17
CA SER A 127 -7.99 5.77 -25.14
C SER A 127 -8.93 5.83 -26.33
N TYR A 128 -9.16 4.70 -26.99
CA TYR A 128 -10.03 4.65 -28.16
C TYR A 128 -10.63 3.23 -28.33
N SER A 129 -11.83 3.19 -28.86
CA SER A 129 -12.49 1.99 -29.35
C SER A 129 -13.59 2.40 -30.32
N PRO A 130 -13.98 1.57 -31.31
CA PRO A 130 -15.20 1.77 -32.08
C PRO A 130 -16.45 1.90 -31.21
N TYR A 131 -16.53 1.16 -30.12
CA TYR A 131 -17.62 1.26 -29.13
C TYR A 131 -17.68 2.63 -28.45
N LEU A 132 -16.54 3.28 -28.27
CA LEU A 132 -16.50 4.67 -27.75
C LEU A 132 -17.02 5.67 -28.79
N GLU A 133 -16.74 5.49 -30.09
CA GLU A 133 -17.35 6.31 -31.14
C GLU A 133 -18.89 6.18 -31.19
N GLU A 134 -19.39 4.94 -31.07
CA GLU A 134 -20.82 4.64 -31.02
C GLU A 134 -21.48 5.30 -29.78
N LYS A 135 -20.89 5.12 -28.61
CA LYS A 135 -21.38 5.76 -27.37
C LYS A 135 -21.36 7.27 -27.45
N PHE A 136 -20.31 7.85 -27.99
CA PHE A 136 -20.21 9.29 -28.21
C PHE A 136 -21.31 9.82 -29.13
N GLN A 137 -21.55 9.14 -30.25
CA GLN A 137 -22.61 9.47 -31.19
C GLN A 137 -24.00 9.33 -30.55
N GLU A 138 -24.23 8.29 -29.78
CA GLU A 138 -25.45 8.07 -29.02
C GLU A 138 -25.77 9.22 -28.08
N LEU A 139 -24.76 9.65 -27.28
CA LEU A 139 -24.93 10.67 -26.25
C LEU A 139 -25.07 12.08 -26.81
N TYR A 140 -24.33 12.42 -27.87
CA TYR A 140 -24.17 13.81 -28.30
C TYR A 140 -24.67 14.08 -29.73
N GLY A 141 -25.06 13.08 -30.48
CA GLY A 141 -25.67 13.23 -31.79
C GLY A 141 -24.72 13.64 -32.93
N TYR A 142 -23.38 13.62 -32.68
CA TYR A 142 -22.39 13.95 -33.71
C TYR A 142 -21.17 13.00 -33.65
N SER A 143 -20.42 12.92 -34.76
CA SER A 143 -19.33 11.97 -34.92
C SER A 143 -18.07 12.42 -34.18
N LEU A 144 -17.53 11.58 -33.26
CA LEU A 144 -16.23 11.79 -32.67
C LEU A 144 -15.11 11.86 -33.72
N ARG A 145 -15.21 11.02 -34.76
CA ARG A 145 -14.21 10.95 -35.86
C ARG A 145 -14.01 12.28 -36.58
N ASP A 146 -15.06 13.06 -36.70
CA ASP A 146 -14.97 14.36 -37.34
C ASP A 146 -14.26 15.41 -36.47
N HIS A 147 -14.09 15.13 -35.19
CA HIS A 147 -13.54 16.04 -34.18
C HIS A 147 -12.22 15.55 -33.53
N LEU A 148 -11.56 14.50 -34.05
CA LEU A 148 -10.34 13.97 -33.51
C LEU A 148 -9.23 15.00 -33.28
N GLY A 149 -9.11 16.00 -34.18
CA GLY A 149 -8.12 17.06 -34.01
C GLY A 149 -8.30 17.91 -32.75
N GLN A 150 -9.53 18.09 -32.29
CA GLN A 150 -9.86 18.87 -31.10
C GLN A 150 -9.53 18.17 -29.80
N LEU A 151 -9.27 16.86 -29.84
CA LEU A 151 -8.74 16.13 -28.69
C LEU A 151 -7.27 16.50 -28.40
N TYR A 152 -6.52 16.89 -29.43
CA TYR A 152 -5.10 17.26 -29.36
C TYR A 152 -4.83 18.77 -29.44
N GLU A 153 -5.71 19.54 -30.09
CA GLU A 153 -5.50 20.96 -30.36
C GLU A 153 -6.58 21.81 -29.70
N GLU A 154 -6.19 23.00 -29.25
CA GLU A 154 -7.09 23.98 -28.63
C GLU A 154 -7.72 24.87 -29.67
N LYS A 155 -8.47 24.28 -30.66
CA LYS A 155 -9.13 25.00 -31.77
C LYS A 155 -10.65 24.78 -31.77
N GLY A 156 -11.39 25.81 -32.07
CA GLY A 156 -12.87 25.77 -32.14
C GLY A 156 -13.50 25.44 -30.77
N ASN A 157 -14.49 24.57 -30.75
CA ASN A 157 -15.17 24.14 -29.53
C ASN A 157 -14.49 22.95 -28.81
N TRP A 158 -13.15 22.93 -28.81
CA TRP A 158 -12.36 21.82 -28.32
C TRP A 158 -12.66 21.44 -26.85
N ARG A 159 -13.02 22.40 -25.98
CA ARG A 159 -13.39 22.12 -24.59
C ARG A 159 -14.64 21.24 -24.49
N GLU A 160 -15.66 21.61 -25.28
CA GLU A 160 -16.90 20.83 -25.36
C GLU A 160 -16.64 19.41 -25.90
N VAL A 161 -15.84 19.30 -26.97
CA VAL A 161 -15.51 18.00 -27.57
C VAL A 161 -14.70 17.13 -26.58
N ARG A 162 -13.72 17.69 -25.89
CA ARG A 162 -12.97 16.95 -24.84
C ARG A 162 -13.88 16.54 -23.68
N TRP A 163 -14.75 17.42 -23.21
CA TRP A 163 -15.70 17.13 -22.16
C TRP A 163 -16.61 15.96 -22.56
N HIS A 164 -17.21 15.99 -23.73
CA HIS A 164 -18.01 14.91 -24.27
C HIS A 164 -17.22 13.61 -24.43
N TYR A 165 -15.99 13.68 -24.91
CA TYR A 165 -15.12 12.50 -25.06
C TYR A 165 -14.81 11.85 -23.72
N TYR A 166 -14.41 12.61 -22.71
CA TYR A 166 -14.08 12.05 -21.39
C TYR A 166 -15.31 11.53 -20.64
N LEU A 167 -16.45 12.18 -20.78
CA LEU A 167 -17.72 11.67 -20.21
C LEU A 167 -18.15 10.39 -20.90
N ALA A 168 -18.18 10.31 -22.22
CA ALA A 168 -18.53 9.10 -22.96
C ALA A 168 -17.60 7.94 -22.58
N LYS A 169 -16.30 8.22 -22.48
CA LYS A 169 -15.28 7.28 -22.05
C LYS A 169 -15.55 6.73 -20.64
N ALA A 170 -15.87 7.60 -19.69
CA ALA A 170 -16.13 7.22 -18.30
C ALA A 170 -17.40 6.39 -18.17
N LEU A 171 -18.48 6.82 -18.80
CA LEU A 171 -19.76 6.12 -18.80
C LEU A 171 -19.65 4.74 -19.47
N LEU A 172 -19.01 4.65 -20.62
CA LEU A 172 -18.86 3.38 -21.33
C LEU A 172 -18.02 2.37 -20.56
N PHE A 173 -16.93 2.81 -19.92
CA PHE A 173 -16.10 1.91 -19.12
C PHE A 173 -16.86 1.35 -17.90
N GLU A 174 -17.60 2.19 -17.22
CA GLU A 174 -18.44 1.74 -16.12
C GLU A 174 -19.54 0.78 -16.60
N GLU A 175 -20.24 1.10 -17.67
CA GLU A 175 -21.31 0.27 -18.24
C GLU A 175 -20.79 -1.08 -18.73
N SER A 176 -19.69 -1.08 -19.48
CA SER A 176 -19.17 -2.29 -20.12
C SER A 176 -18.44 -3.20 -19.14
N TYR A 177 -17.77 -2.67 -18.14
CA TYR A 177 -16.96 -3.44 -17.20
C TYR A 177 -17.62 -3.58 -15.83
N THR A 178 -17.66 -2.50 -15.06
CA THR A 178 -18.03 -2.58 -13.64
C THR A 178 -19.47 -2.99 -13.43
N ARG A 179 -20.40 -2.38 -14.16
CA ARG A 179 -21.83 -2.70 -14.04
C ARG A 179 -22.12 -4.12 -14.46
N GLN A 180 -21.55 -4.61 -15.57
CA GLN A 180 -21.74 -5.99 -16.00
C GLN A 180 -21.29 -7.00 -14.93
N ILE A 181 -20.13 -6.79 -14.31
CA ILE A 181 -19.62 -7.69 -13.27
C ILE A 181 -20.46 -7.56 -12.00
N ALA A 182 -20.85 -6.34 -11.63
CA ALA A 182 -21.72 -6.12 -10.47
C ALA A 182 -23.10 -6.78 -10.64
N ASP A 183 -23.72 -6.62 -11.82
CA ASP A 183 -25.00 -7.26 -12.16
C ASP A 183 -24.88 -8.80 -12.14
N PHE A 184 -23.76 -9.33 -12.61
CA PHE A 184 -23.47 -10.76 -12.50
C PHE A 184 -23.35 -11.18 -11.03
N CYS A 185 -22.67 -10.42 -10.18
CA CYS A 185 -22.57 -10.70 -8.75
C CYS A 185 -23.95 -10.71 -8.07
N ASP A 186 -24.81 -9.75 -8.38
CA ASP A 186 -26.17 -9.65 -7.82
C ASP A 186 -27.02 -10.89 -8.14
N GLN A 187 -26.86 -11.48 -9.34
CA GLN A 187 -27.58 -12.70 -9.72
C GLN A 187 -27.26 -13.91 -8.82
N TYR A 188 -26.06 -13.93 -8.24
CA TYR A 188 -25.60 -15.01 -7.38
C TYR A 188 -25.52 -14.64 -5.90
N GLY A 189 -25.95 -13.43 -5.50
CA GLY A 189 -25.82 -12.93 -4.13
C GLY A 189 -24.36 -12.69 -3.70
N ALA A 190 -23.46 -12.50 -4.66
CA ALA A 190 -22.07 -12.13 -4.44
C ALA A 190 -21.87 -10.61 -4.46
N GLN A 191 -20.66 -10.14 -4.18
CA GLN A 191 -20.33 -8.73 -4.19
C GLN A 191 -19.10 -8.45 -5.06
N LEU A 192 -19.15 -7.41 -5.88
CA LEU A 192 -18.00 -6.86 -6.55
C LEU A 192 -17.28 -5.87 -5.63
N THR A 193 -15.98 -6.04 -5.47
CA THR A 193 -15.06 -5.13 -4.77
C THR A 193 -13.73 -5.01 -5.53
N GLY A 194 -12.77 -4.28 -4.99
CA GLY A 194 -11.45 -4.05 -5.58
C GLY A 194 -11.20 -2.57 -5.85
N HIS A 195 -10.29 -2.25 -6.75
CA HIS A 195 -9.80 -0.89 -7.01
C HIS A 195 -9.39 -0.70 -8.48
N TYR A 196 -9.05 0.56 -8.85
CA TYR A 196 -8.72 0.95 -10.22
C TYR A 196 -7.33 1.59 -10.31
N LEU A 197 -6.69 1.50 -11.46
CA LEU A 197 -5.34 2.06 -11.65
C LEU A 197 -5.34 3.59 -11.65
N GLY A 198 -4.70 4.21 -10.64
CA GLY A 198 -4.45 5.65 -10.63
C GLY A 198 -5.56 6.50 -10.03
N GLU A 199 -6.17 6.01 -8.96
CA GLU A 199 -7.23 6.69 -8.20
C GLU A 199 -6.76 7.89 -7.38
N ASP A 200 -5.45 8.12 -7.31
CA ASP A 200 -4.79 9.06 -6.41
C ASP A 200 -4.63 10.49 -6.94
N ASP A 201 -5.00 10.72 -8.21
CA ASP A 201 -4.82 12.01 -8.88
C ASP A 201 -5.89 12.23 -9.95
N LEU A 202 -6.50 13.41 -10.00
CA LEU A 202 -7.61 13.71 -10.94
C LEU A 202 -7.22 13.53 -12.41
N LYS A 203 -5.97 13.87 -12.78
CA LYS A 203 -5.47 13.64 -14.13
C LYS A 203 -5.35 12.16 -14.45
N LYS A 204 -4.83 11.38 -13.50
CA LYS A 204 -4.74 9.92 -13.65
C LYS A 204 -6.14 9.30 -13.73
N VAL A 205 -7.09 9.74 -12.88
CA VAL A 205 -8.49 9.32 -12.93
C VAL A 205 -9.06 9.60 -14.32
N ARG A 206 -8.95 10.84 -14.83
CA ARG A 206 -9.37 11.20 -16.19
C ARG A 206 -8.77 10.28 -17.24
N ASP A 207 -7.46 10.06 -17.20
CA ASP A 207 -6.74 9.34 -18.25
C ASP A 207 -6.95 7.83 -18.20
N ARG A 208 -7.04 7.24 -16.99
CA ARG A 208 -6.98 5.79 -16.78
C ARG A 208 -8.33 5.16 -16.45
N ILE A 209 -9.20 5.87 -15.77
CA ILE A 209 -10.46 5.37 -15.21
C ILE A 209 -11.66 6.07 -15.87
N GLY A 210 -11.50 7.33 -16.22
CA GLY A 210 -12.57 8.23 -16.63
C GLY A 210 -13.17 8.94 -15.43
N ASN A 211 -13.93 8.26 -14.58
CA ASN A 211 -14.49 8.75 -13.34
C ASN A 211 -14.63 7.63 -12.30
N SER A 212 -13.88 7.70 -11.20
CA SER A 212 -13.91 6.67 -10.14
C SER A 212 -15.26 6.58 -9.43
N ALA A 213 -16.01 7.68 -9.29
CA ALA A 213 -17.30 7.69 -8.62
C ALA A 213 -18.34 6.81 -9.31
N LEU A 214 -18.30 6.72 -10.66
CA LEU A 214 -19.17 5.86 -11.44
C LEU A 214 -18.96 4.38 -11.08
N HIS A 215 -17.70 3.98 -10.92
CA HIS A 215 -17.34 2.62 -10.56
C HIS A 215 -17.73 2.31 -9.11
N TYR A 216 -17.42 3.21 -8.16
CA TYR A 216 -17.78 3.06 -6.75
C TYR A 216 -19.29 2.95 -6.53
N ARG A 217 -20.11 3.70 -7.30
CA ARG A 217 -21.58 3.60 -7.19
C ARG A 217 -22.10 2.24 -7.62
N SER A 218 -21.48 1.62 -8.62
CA SER A 218 -21.91 0.33 -9.18
C SER A 218 -21.42 -0.88 -8.39
N MET A 219 -20.24 -0.81 -7.75
CA MET A 219 -19.76 -1.87 -6.86
C MET A 219 -20.66 -2.04 -5.64
N GLN A 220 -20.96 -3.28 -5.23
CA GLN A 220 -21.66 -3.56 -3.97
C GLN A 220 -20.80 -3.14 -2.78
N GLN A 221 -19.48 -3.36 -2.88
CA GLN A 221 -18.50 -2.91 -1.89
C GLN A 221 -17.40 -2.12 -2.59
N PRO A 222 -17.50 -0.79 -2.66
CA PRO A 222 -16.44 0.03 -3.26
C PRO A 222 -15.12 -0.13 -2.52
N GLY A 223 -14.01 -0.07 -3.25
CA GLY A 223 -12.68 -0.25 -2.71
C GLY A 223 -11.64 0.62 -3.39
N ILE A 224 -10.50 0.72 -2.74
CA ILE A 224 -9.30 1.44 -3.18
C ILE A 224 -8.05 0.64 -2.88
N ASP A 225 -6.92 1.02 -3.48
CA ASP A 225 -5.59 0.58 -3.12
C ASP A 225 -4.81 1.69 -2.39
N HIS A 226 -3.96 1.29 -1.45
CA HIS A 226 -3.00 2.16 -0.80
C HIS A 226 -1.61 1.52 -0.71
N LEU A 227 -0.79 1.83 -1.71
CA LEU A 227 0.56 1.30 -1.83
C LEU A 227 1.56 2.01 -0.92
N GLY A 228 2.33 1.23 -0.18
CA GLY A 228 3.38 1.71 0.72
C GLY A 228 2.85 2.22 2.06
N LEU A 229 3.69 2.96 2.78
CA LEU A 229 3.40 3.44 4.12
C LEU A 229 3.09 4.96 4.17
N SER A 230 3.24 5.70 3.08
CA SER A 230 3.02 7.14 3.07
C SER A 230 1.54 7.50 3.07
N ILE A 231 1.09 8.25 4.08
CA ILE A 231 -0.26 8.80 4.17
C ILE A 231 -0.33 10.31 3.87
N ALA A 232 0.81 10.99 3.83
CA ALA A 232 0.86 12.43 3.57
C ALA A 232 0.25 12.79 2.22
N HIS A 233 -0.61 13.81 2.20
CA HIS A 233 -1.30 14.34 1.01
C HIS A 233 -2.14 13.31 0.22
N ARG A 234 -2.58 12.23 0.85
CA ARG A 234 -3.31 11.14 0.20
C ARG A 234 -4.80 11.06 0.52
N LEU A 235 -5.36 12.07 1.17
CA LEU A 235 -6.77 12.14 1.59
C LEU A 235 -7.77 11.96 0.44
N PHE A 236 -7.41 12.32 -0.78
CA PHE A 236 -8.34 12.32 -1.91
C PHE A 236 -8.96 10.94 -2.14
N THR A 237 -8.15 9.91 -2.35
CA THR A 237 -8.62 8.58 -2.73
C THR A 237 -9.59 7.96 -1.71
N PRO A 238 -9.24 7.81 -0.42
CA PRO A 238 -10.17 7.24 0.55
C PRO A 238 -11.41 8.11 0.75
N LYS A 239 -11.27 9.44 0.76
CA LYS A 239 -12.42 10.33 0.91
C LYS A 239 -13.35 10.34 -0.30
N TYR A 240 -12.80 10.19 -1.50
CA TYR A 240 -13.63 10.11 -2.71
C TYR A 240 -14.47 8.83 -2.70
N MET A 241 -13.85 7.68 -2.46
CA MET A 241 -14.54 6.39 -2.37
C MET A 241 -15.57 6.37 -1.22
N THR A 242 -15.16 6.78 -0.01
CA THR A 242 -16.08 6.74 1.15
C THR A 242 -17.23 7.73 1.02
N SER A 243 -17.04 8.87 0.33
CA SER A 243 -18.11 9.82 0.04
C SER A 243 -19.20 9.21 -0.84
N VAL A 244 -18.80 8.53 -1.93
CA VAL A 244 -19.77 7.82 -2.78
C VAL A 244 -20.46 6.70 -2.00
N ALA A 245 -19.70 5.95 -1.20
CA ALA A 245 -20.27 4.89 -0.36
C ALA A 245 -21.31 5.41 0.65
N ASP A 246 -21.02 6.56 1.30
CA ASP A 246 -21.95 7.22 2.21
C ASP A 246 -23.23 7.70 1.49
N GLN A 247 -23.07 8.32 0.32
CA GLN A 247 -24.17 8.85 -0.49
C GLN A 247 -25.10 7.75 -1.03
N TYR A 248 -24.55 6.57 -1.31
CA TYR A 248 -25.31 5.38 -1.75
C TYR A 248 -25.66 4.41 -0.62
N ASP A 249 -25.42 4.78 0.65
CA ASP A 249 -25.66 3.95 1.85
C ASP A 249 -25.02 2.56 1.79
N LYS A 250 -23.80 2.48 1.25
CA LYS A 250 -23.05 1.23 1.17
C LYS A 250 -22.33 0.96 2.50
N PRO A 251 -22.61 -0.18 3.16
CA PRO A 251 -22.12 -0.41 4.52
C PRO A 251 -20.64 -0.79 4.58
N ARG A 252 -20.07 -1.35 3.50
CA ARG A 252 -18.69 -1.86 3.47
C ARG A 252 -17.86 -1.08 2.47
N ARG A 253 -16.63 -0.77 2.86
CA ARG A 253 -15.67 0.05 2.10
C ARG A 253 -14.29 -0.55 2.26
N LEU A 254 -13.75 -1.09 1.18
CA LEU A 254 -12.49 -1.82 1.20
C LEU A 254 -11.30 -0.90 0.95
N SER A 255 -10.17 -1.21 1.54
CA SER A 255 -8.86 -0.80 1.03
C SER A 255 -7.91 -1.99 1.01
N GLU A 256 -7.26 -2.22 -0.13
CA GLU A 256 -6.05 -3.03 -0.19
C GLU A 256 -4.94 -2.25 0.49
N LEU A 257 -4.20 -2.88 1.42
CA LEU A 257 -3.26 -2.19 2.29
C LEU A 257 -1.92 -2.88 2.35
N PHE A 258 -0.87 -2.08 2.53
CA PHE A 258 0.50 -2.54 2.80
C PHE A 258 1.24 -3.13 1.61
N GLY A 259 0.65 -3.19 0.42
CA GLY A 259 1.38 -3.55 -0.80
C GLY A 259 2.62 -2.68 -0.97
N ILE A 260 3.69 -3.25 -1.51
CA ILE A 260 4.99 -2.59 -1.69
C ILE A 260 5.64 -1.99 -0.42
N SER A 261 5.17 -2.32 0.78
CA SER A 261 5.77 -1.80 2.03
C SER A 261 7.06 -2.51 2.44
N GLY A 262 7.45 -3.58 1.74
CA GLY A 262 8.64 -4.37 2.06
C GLY A 262 8.44 -5.32 3.23
N GLN A 263 9.40 -6.25 3.41
CA GLN A 263 9.31 -7.28 4.46
C GLN A 263 9.48 -6.73 5.90
N ASN A 264 9.90 -5.45 6.04
CA ASN A 264 10.14 -4.84 7.35
C ASN A 264 8.93 -4.15 7.96
N VAL A 265 7.78 -4.13 7.28
CA VAL A 265 6.58 -3.51 7.83
C VAL A 265 6.17 -4.20 9.14
N ASN A 266 6.19 -3.44 10.23
CA ASN A 266 5.90 -3.94 11.56
C ASN A 266 4.46 -3.66 12.00
N PHE A 267 4.07 -4.11 13.19
CA PHE A 267 2.70 -3.94 13.69
C PHE A 267 2.35 -2.48 14.01
N GLN A 268 3.32 -1.64 14.41
CA GLN A 268 3.10 -0.21 14.62
C GLN A 268 2.72 0.50 13.30
N GLU A 269 3.44 0.20 12.24
CA GLU A 269 3.19 0.77 10.91
C GLU A 269 1.85 0.29 10.32
N ARG A 270 1.54 -0.99 10.48
CA ARG A 270 0.23 -1.53 10.07
C ARG A 270 -0.91 -0.88 10.85
N LYS A 271 -0.75 -0.69 12.15
CA LYS A 271 -1.70 0.01 13.01
C LYS A 271 -1.91 1.46 12.55
N TRP A 272 -0.82 2.14 12.21
CA TRP A 272 -0.83 3.53 11.76
C TRP A 272 -1.58 3.70 10.44
N VAL A 273 -1.21 2.97 9.39
CA VAL A 273 -1.88 3.04 8.08
C VAL A 273 -3.35 2.63 8.17
N ALA A 274 -3.67 1.55 8.89
CA ALA A 274 -5.05 1.08 9.03
C ALA A 274 -5.92 2.05 9.84
N GLY A 275 -5.38 2.65 10.90
CA GLY A 275 -6.07 3.68 11.69
C GLY A 275 -6.41 4.92 10.87
N TRP A 276 -5.47 5.35 10.03
CA TRP A 276 -5.69 6.45 9.08
C TRP A 276 -6.82 6.14 8.08
N HIS A 277 -6.86 4.93 7.53
CA HIS A 277 -7.95 4.52 6.65
C HIS A 277 -9.29 4.44 7.39
N ALA A 278 -9.29 3.90 8.63
CA ALA A 278 -10.50 3.78 9.43
C ALA A 278 -11.12 5.14 9.78
N ILE A 279 -10.30 6.15 10.14
CA ILE A 279 -10.80 7.49 10.45
C ILE A 279 -11.36 8.19 9.22
N LEU A 280 -10.94 7.81 8.02
CA LEU A 280 -11.46 8.31 6.74
C LEU A 280 -12.69 7.52 6.23
N GLY A 281 -13.13 6.50 6.99
CA GLY A 281 -14.37 5.76 6.73
C GLY A 281 -14.18 4.39 6.06
N VAL A 282 -12.95 3.95 5.77
CA VAL A 282 -12.67 2.58 5.35
C VAL A 282 -12.92 1.62 6.50
N ASN A 283 -13.60 0.50 6.25
CA ASN A 283 -13.98 -0.47 7.27
C ASN A 283 -13.83 -1.95 6.84
N HIS A 284 -13.16 -2.19 5.73
CA HIS A 284 -12.76 -3.52 5.31
C HIS A 284 -11.30 -3.45 4.83
N PHE A 285 -10.39 -4.07 5.58
CA PHE A 285 -8.97 -4.07 5.30
C PHE A 285 -8.60 -5.36 4.57
N CYS A 286 -7.97 -5.24 3.41
CA CYS A 286 -7.42 -6.34 2.63
C CYS A 286 -5.88 -6.23 2.62
N PRO A 287 -5.18 -6.91 3.55
CA PRO A 287 -3.72 -6.84 3.58
C PRO A 287 -3.10 -7.50 2.34
N HIS A 288 -2.36 -6.77 1.57
CA HIS A 288 -1.50 -7.27 0.50
C HIS A 288 -0.16 -7.71 1.09
N LEU A 289 0.23 -8.99 0.96
CA LEU A 289 -0.57 -10.15 0.61
C LEU A 289 -0.16 -11.35 1.49
N THR A 290 -0.79 -12.48 1.28
CA THR A 290 -0.36 -13.78 1.83
C THR A 290 0.16 -14.64 0.69
N ALA A 291 1.50 -14.70 0.53
CA ALA A 291 2.11 -15.51 -0.50
C ALA A 291 1.88 -17.01 -0.22
N TYR A 292 1.44 -17.75 -1.23
CA TYR A 292 1.33 -19.21 -1.17
C TYR A 292 2.71 -19.87 -1.01
N SER A 293 3.71 -19.31 -1.71
CA SER A 293 5.11 -19.75 -1.64
C SER A 293 6.02 -18.55 -1.92
N LEU A 294 7.22 -18.59 -1.32
CA LEU A 294 8.31 -17.63 -1.58
C LEU A 294 9.28 -18.10 -2.68
N LYS A 295 8.91 -19.12 -3.45
CA LYS A 295 9.72 -19.65 -4.53
C LYS A 295 9.97 -18.61 -5.62
N GLY A 296 11.23 -18.52 -6.11
CA GLY A 296 11.61 -17.70 -7.25
C GLY A 296 11.32 -16.21 -7.05
N ALA A 297 10.82 -15.54 -8.07
CA ALA A 297 10.52 -14.11 -8.06
C ALA A 297 9.46 -13.71 -7.03
N ARG A 298 8.59 -14.64 -6.57
CA ARG A 298 7.49 -14.35 -5.61
C ARG A 298 7.96 -13.67 -4.33
N LYS A 299 9.17 -14.01 -3.83
CA LYS A 299 9.73 -13.38 -2.63
C LYS A 299 10.08 -11.90 -2.81
N ARG A 300 10.16 -11.43 -4.08
CA ARG A 300 10.50 -10.06 -4.47
C ARG A 300 9.31 -9.31 -5.07
N ASP A 301 8.18 -10.01 -5.28
CA ASP A 301 7.01 -9.46 -5.94
C ASP A 301 6.15 -8.67 -4.96
N TYR A 302 6.33 -7.35 -4.96
CA TYR A 302 5.61 -6.37 -4.15
C TYR A 302 5.42 -6.76 -2.67
N PRO A 303 6.51 -7.13 -1.93
CA PRO A 303 6.40 -7.56 -0.54
C PRO A 303 5.73 -6.50 0.36
N PRO A 304 5.18 -6.90 1.51
CA PRO A 304 5.51 -8.08 2.31
C PRO A 304 4.59 -9.27 2.08
N THR A 305 4.97 -10.45 2.63
CA THR A 305 4.02 -11.53 2.90
C THR A 305 3.58 -11.50 4.37
N PHE A 306 2.26 -11.63 4.63
CA PHE A 306 1.69 -11.73 5.97
C PHE A 306 1.21 -13.17 6.21
N SER A 307 2.14 -14.10 6.32
CA SER A 307 1.85 -15.52 6.46
C SER A 307 2.81 -16.23 7.42
N TYR A 308 2.69 -17.53 7.50
CA TYR A 308 3.54 -18.39 8.35
C TYR A 308 5.04 -18.28 8.05
N HIS A 309 5.43 -17.71 6.93
CA HIS A 309 6.83 -17.43 6.60
C HIS A 309 7.46 -16.38 7.52
N GLN A 310 6.65 -15.45 8.04
CA GLN A 310 7.15 -14.41 8.92
C GLN A 310 7.46 -14.95 10.32
N PRO A 311 8.63 -14.58 10.88
CA PRO A 311 9.00 -14.99 12.24
C PRO A 311 7.96 -14.60 13.31
N TYR A 312 7.27 -13.47 13.12
CA TYR A 312 6.25 -12.95 14.05
C TYR A 312 4.84 -13.55 13.86
N TRP A 313 4.66 -14.50 12.96
CA TRP A 313 3.32 -15.01 12.59
C TRP A 313 2.47 -15.45 13.77
N THR A 314 3.06 -16.11 14.78
CA THR A 314 2.33 -16.55 15.98
C THR A 314 1.70 -15.40 16.78
N TYR A 315 2.15 -14.16 16.57
CA TYR A 315 1.62 -12.95 17.19
C TYR A 315 0.65 -12.19 16.28
N ASN A 316 0.51 -12.58 15.01
CA ASN A 316 -0.29 -11.85 14.01
C ASN A 316 -1.76 -11.70 14.43
N LYS A 317 -2.31 -12.66 15.17
CA LYS A 317 -3.67 -12.56 15.71
C LYS A 317 -3.93 -11.27 16.50
N ARG A 318 -2.91 -10.70 17.16
CA ARG A 318 -3.06 -9.41 17.88
C ARG A 318 -3.37 -8.26 16.93
N MET A 319 -2.73 -8.26 15.77
CA MET A 319 -2.97 -7.27 14.72
C MET A 319 -4.34 -7.47 14.08
N GLU A 320 -4.69 -8.70 13.76
CA GLU A 320 -5.99 -9.02 13.15
C GLU A 320 -7.16 -8.69 14.10
N ASP A 321 -7.01 -8.96 15.41
CA ASP A 321 -8.00 -8.58 16.42
C ASP A 321 -8.15 -7.04 16.53
N TYR A 322 -7.03 -6.30 16.43
CA TYR A 322 -7.05 -4.84 16.40
C TYR A 322 -7.76 -4.32 15.16
N LEU A 323 -7.39 -4.82 13.96
CA LEU A 323 -8.03 -4.46 12.69
C LEU A 323 -9.53 -4.75 12.71
N GLY A 324 -9.93 -5.91 13.25
CA GLY A 324 -11.34 -6.25 13.40
C GLY A 324 -12.11 -5.27 14.30
N ARG A 325 -11.49 -4.79 15.38
CA ARG A 325 -12.13 -3.83 16.31
C ARG A 325 -12.29 -2.45 15.68
N ILE A 326 -11.26 -1.92 15.01
CA ILE A 326 -11.38 -0.60 14.33
C ILE A 326 -12.30 -0.69 13.12
N SER A 327 -12.30 -1.79 12.37
CA SER A 327 -13.26 -2.07 11.30
C SER A 327 -14.70 -2.02 11.82
N TYR A 328 -14.97 -2.72 12.94
CA TYR A 328 -16.29 -2.68 13.57
C TYR A 328 -16.68 -1.26 13.98
N ALA A 329 -15.80 -0.52 14.66
CA ALA A 329 -16.06 0.85 15.09
C ALA A 329 -16.40 1.78 13.89
N ALA A 330 -15.69 1.64 12.77
CA ALA A 330 -15.92 2.39 11.54
C ALA A 330 -17.18 1.93 10.77
N THR A 331 -17.76 0.76 11.11
CA THR A 331 -19.00 0.27 10.50
C THR A 331 -20.25 0.73 11.26
N VAL A 332 -20.15 0.91 12.57
CA VAL A 332 -21.31 1.22 13.43
C VAL A 332 -21.88 2.60 13.12
N GLY A 333 -23.22 2.70 13.01
CA GLY A 333 -23.92 3.94 12.75
C GLY A 333 -23.65 4.55 11.37
N HIS A 334 -24.12 5.78 11.18
CA HIS A 334 -23.95 6.52 9.92
C HIS A 334 -23.00 7.71 10.13
N PHE A 335 -22.20 7.99 9.13
CA PHE A 335 -21.36 9.20 9.10
C PHE A 335 -22.26 10.45 9.07
N ASP A 336 -21.86 11.53 9.77
CA ASP A 336 -22.64 12.75 9.88
C ASP A 336 -21.83 13.98 9.42
N PRO A 337 -21.59 14.12 8.10
CA PRO A 337 -20.79 15.20 7.54
C PRO A 337 -21.54 16.54 7.58
N GLN A 338 -20.79 17.64 7.69
CA GLN A 338 -21.32 19.00 7.69
C GLN A 338 -21.15 19.69 6.33
N ALA A 339 -20.06 19.36 5.64
CA ALA A 339 -19.64 20.00 4.40
C ALA A 339 -19.60 19.04 3.22
N LEU A 340 -19.84 19.59 2.03
CA LEU A 340 -19.64 18.96 0.74
C LEU A 340 -18.55 19.73 -0.01
N VAL A 341 -17.54 19.07 -0.52
CA VAL A 341 -16.56 19.65 -1.46
C VAL A 341 -16.88 19.12 -2.86
N VAL A 342 -17.22 19.99 -3.81
CA VAL A 342 -17.52 19.57 -5.18
C VAL A 342 -16.23 19.11 -5.86
N SER A 343 -16.26 17.95 -6.50
CA SER A 343 -15.10 17.40 -7.22
C SER A 343 -14.83 18.21 -8.50
N PRO A 344 -13.61 18.69 -8.73
CA PRO A 344 -13.28 19.39 -9.97
C PRO A 344 -12.84 18.47 -11.11
N LEU A 345 -13.22 17.19 -11.09
CA LEU A 345 -12.77 16.21 -12.09
C LEU A 345 -13.07 16.64 -13.53
N GLU A 346 -14.25 17.20 -13.76
CA GLU A 346 -14.61 17.64 -15.12
C GLU A 346 -13.83 18.87 -15.58
N SER A 347 -13.22 19.60 -14.66
CA SER A 347 -12.26 20.66 -15.01
C SER A 347 -10.97 20.09 -15.60
N GLU A 348 -10.55 18.88 -15.18
CA GLU A 348 -9.48 18.14 -15.84
C GLU A 348 -9.86 17.70 -17.27
N TYR A 349 -11.15 17.46 -17.56
CA TYR A 349 -11.60 17.08 -18.92
C TYR A 349 -11.44 18.23 -19.93
N VAL A 350 -11.72 19.45 -19.48
CA VAL A 350 -11.73 20.65 -20.34
C VAL A 350 -10.45 21.46 -20.25
N LYS A 351 -9.47 20.98 -19.50
CA LYS A 351 -8.19 21.64 -19.26
C LYS A 351 -7.38 21.80 -20.55
N GLY A 352 -6.83 22.99 -20.74
CA GLY A 352 -5.82 23.27 -21.74
C GLY A 352 -4.40 23.32 -21.17
N ASP A 353 -3.44 23.61 -22.04
CA ASP A 353 -2.01 23.59 -21.66
C ASP A 353 -1.62 24.68 -20.65
N ARG A 354 -2.43 25.75 -20.54
CA ARG A 354 -2.15 26.92 -19.68
C ARG A 354 -2.81 26.84 -18.30
N GLU A 355 -3.75 25.94 -18.10
CA GLU A 355 -4.40 25.74 -16.81
C GLU A 355 -3.54 24.89 -15.89
N GLY A 356 -3.55 25.23 -14.59
CA GLY A 356 -2.83 24.53 -13.55
C GLY A 356 -3.37 23.14 -13.25
N GLU A 357 -2.87 22.55 -12.22
CA GLU A 357 -3.27 21.24 -11.73
C GLU A 357 -4.32 21.43 -10.62
N PHE A 358 -5.39 20.61 -10.61
CA PHE A 358 -6.54 20.78 -9.69
C PHE A 358 -6.43 19.89 -8.43
N THR A 359 -5.67 18.79 -8.48
CA THR A 359 -5.60 17.81 -7.37
C THR A 359 -5.01 18.42 -6.11
N SER A 360 -3.86 19.09 -6.21
CA SER A 360 -3.16 19.64 -5.05
C SER A 360 -3.95 20.73 -4.35
N GLY A 361 -4.59 21.62 -5.09
CA GLY A 361 -5.46 22.65 -4.54
C GLY A 361 -6.67 22.08 -3.79
N MET A 362 -7.27 21.04 -4.34
CA MET A 362 -8.35 20.33 -3.67
C MET A 362 -7.85 19.63 -2.40
N VAL A 363 -6.75 18.89 -2.44
CA VAL A 363 -6.17 18.19 -1.29
C VAL A 363 -5.89 19.16 -0.14
N GLN A 364 -5.38 20.37 -0.41
CA GLN A 364 -5.19 21.40 0.62
C GLN A 364 -6.49 21.81 1.32
N ILE A 365 -7.62 21.84 0.60
CA ILE A 365 -8.94 22.11 1.20
C ILE A 365 -9.35 20.94 2.09
N LEU A 366 -9.20 19.69 1.60
CA LEU A 366 -9.56 18.50 2.37
C LEU A 366 -8.75 18.40 3.67
N GLU A 367 -7.44 18.63 3.61
CA GLU A 367 -6.57 18.68 4.79
C GLU A 367 -6.97 19.81 5.75
N ALA A 368 -7.30 20.99 5.23
CA ALA A 368 -7.74 22.09 6.06
C ALA A 368 -9.05 21.78 6.80
N LEU A 369 -9.98 21.06 6.18
CA LEU A 369 -11.22 20.61 6.84
C LEU A 369 -10.91 19.52 7.88
N GLN A 370 -10.12 18.51 7.51
CA GLN A 370 -9.81 17.38 8.38
C GLN A 370 -9.05 17.81 9.64
N ASN A 371 -8.01 18.64 9.48
CA ASN A 371 -7.18 19.14 10.59
C ASN A 371 -7.94 20.11 11.52
N ASN A 372 -9.10 20.63 11.08
CA ASN A 372 -9.98 21.46 11.88
C ASN A 372 -11.27 20.75 12.33
N HIS A 373 -11.26 19.41 12.30
CA HIS A 373 -12.33 18.56 12.85
C HIS A 373 -13.70 18.78 12.18
N ILE A 374 -13.70 19.13 10.90
CA ILE A 374 -14.90 19.33 10.10
C ILE A 374 -15.10 18.11 9.23
N ASP A 375 -16.15 17.36 9.53
CA ASP A 375 -16.54 16.18 8.73
C ASP A 375 -17.11 16.60 7.38
N PHE A 376 -16.64 15.96 6.31
CA PHE A 376 -17.02 16.30 4.94
C PHE A 376 -17.11 15.08 4.02
N ASN A 377 -17.83 15.23 2.89
CA ASN A 377 -17.78 14.34 1.74
C ASN A 377 -17.36 15.11 0.48
N LEU A 378 -16.95 14.38 -0.52
CA LEU A 378 -16.78 14.87 -1.89
C LEU A 378 -18.09 14.66 -2.68
N GLY A 379 -18.43 15.61 -3.56
CA GLY A 379 -19.57 15.54 -4.47
C GLY A 379 -19.11 15.43 -5.91
N ASP A 380 -19.23 14.27 -6.51
CA ASP A 380 -19.00 14.08 -7.94
C ASP A 380 -20.22 14.56 -8.74
N GLU A 381 -20.02 15.21 -9.88
CA GLU A 381 -21.11 15.81 -10.65
C GLU A 381 -22.04 14.76 -11.28
N GLU A 382 -21.58 13.54 -11.57
CA GLU A 382 -22.44 12.42 -11.97
C GLU A 382 -23.33 11.93 -10.81
N VAL A 383 -22.77 11.85 -9.61
CA VAL A 383 -23.51 11.46 -8.40
C VAL A 383 -24.51 12.56 -8.01
N ILE A 384 -24.12 13.84 -8.16
CA ILE A 384 -25.01 14.99 -7.95
C ILE A 384 -26.16 14.96 -8.95
N LEU A 385 -25.89 14.72 -10.22
CA LEU A 385 -26.91 14.62 -11.26
C LEU A 385 -27.96 13.53 -10.94
N GLU A 386 -27.50 12.39 -10.45
CA GLU A 386 -28.38 11.23 -10.18
C GLU A 386 -29.14 11.34 -8.86
N LYS A 387 -28.46 11.79 -7.79
CA LYS A 387 -28.96 11.66 -6.40
C LYS A 387 -29.23 12.97 -5.66
N ALA A 388 -28.83 14.12 -6.22
CA ALA A 388 -28.89 15.33 -5.42
C ALA A 388 -30.28 16.01 -5.44
N ALA A 389 -30.61 16.60 -4.30
CA ALA A 389 -31.78 17.43 -4.09
C ALA A 389 -31.45 18.58 -3.12
N VAL A 390 -32.34 19.56 -3.03
CA VAL A 390 -32.30 20.57 -2.00
C VAL A 390 -33.55 20.43 -1.13
N ALA A 391 -33.32 20.21 0.17
CA ALA A 391 -34.41 20.13 1.17
C ALA A 391 -34.14 21.12 2.28
N ASP A 392 -35.06 22.05 2.49
CA ASP A 392 -34.87 23.19 3.38
C ASP A 392 -33.56 23.95 3.05
N SER A 393 -32.72 24.20 4.07
CA SER A 393 -31.38 24.80 3.90
C SER A 393 -30.25 23.78 3.77
N GLN A 394 -30.55 22.56 3.30
CA GLN A 394 -29.60 21.47 3.17
C GLN A 394 -29.42 21.02 1.70
N PHE A 395 -28.19 20.80 1.30
CA PHE A 395 -27.86 20.09 0.08
C PHE A 395 -27.85 18.59 0.40
N VAL A 396 -28.64 17.81 -0.32
CA VAL A 396 -28.84 16.39 -0.03
C VAL A 396 -28.28 15.60 -1.20
N ILE A 397 -27.46 14.58 -0.93
CA ILE A 397 -27.07 13.58 -1.94
C ILE A 397 -27.35 12.20 -1.36
N GLY A 398 -28.36 11.51 -1.88
CA GLY A 398 -28.77 10.21 -1.40
C GLY A 398 -29.05 10.21 0.11
N ALA A 399 -28.28 9.46 0.88
CA ALA A 399 -28.45 9.37 2.33
C ALA A 399 -27.83 10.55 3.10
N MET A 400 -26.96 11.35 2.47
CA MET A 400 -26.17 12.40 3.13
C MET A 400 -26.79 13.78 3.00
N ARG A 401 -26.55 14.62 4.03
CA ARG A 401 -27.09 15.99 4.13
C ARG A 401 -25.97 16.96 4.52
N TYR A 402 -25.87 18.08 3.77
CA TYR A 402 -24.80 19.07 3.94
C TYR A 402 -25.38 20.46 4.14
N ARG A 403 -24.86 21.18 5.13
CA ARG A 403 -25.21 22.57 5.40
C ARG A 403 -24.31 23.56 4.66
N TYR A 404 -23.10 23.11 4.33
CA TYR A 404 -22.08 23.90 3.66
C TYR A 404 -21.65 23.20 2.39
N VAL A 405 -21.53 23.97 1.30
CA VAL A 405 -20.95 23.45 0.05
C VAL A 405 -19.74 24.31 -0.31
N ILE A 406 -18.65 23.68 -0.68
CA ILE A 406 -17.37 24.28 -1.00
C ILE A 406 -17.01 23.99 -2.45
N LEU A 407 -16.76 25.04 -3.23
CA LEU A 407 -16.22 24.96 -4.58
C LEU A 407 -14.69 25.12 -4.50
N PRO A 408 -13.89 24.13 -4.88
CA PRO A 408 -12.45 24.27 -5.02
C PRO A 408 -12.08 25.08 -6.27
N ASP A 409 -10.83 25.06 -6.69
CA ASP A 409 -10.45 25.61 -7.99
C ASP A 409 -11.13 24.78 -9.10
N MET A 410 -12.00 25.42 -9.89
CA MET A 410 -12.78 24.79 -10.95
C MET A 410 -12.71 25.60 -12.24
N LEU A 411 -12.69 24.92 -13.38
CA LEU A 411 -12.75 25.53 -14.71
C LEU A 411 -14.16 25.44 -15.30
N THR A 412 -14.84 24.34 -15.08
CA THR A 412 -16.23 24.11 -15.54
C THR A 412 -17.10 23.55 -14.41
N ILE A 413 -18.40 23.76 -14.54
CA ILE A 413 -19.44 23.16 -13.69
C ILE A 413 -20.63 22.76 -14.57
N ARG A 414 -21.35 21.71 -14.22
CA ARG A 414 -22.56 21.36 -14.96
C ARG A 414 -23.71 22.33 -14.69
N GLN A 415 -24.54 22.55 -15.68
CA GLN A 415 -25.77 23.36 -15.55
C GLN A 415 -26.72 22.79 -14.49
N SER A 416 -26.80 21.45 -14.36
CA SER A 416 -27.59 20.78 -13.36
C SER A 416 -27.08 21.06 -11.93
N THR A 417 -25.77 20.95 -11.70
CA THR A 417 -25.12 21.27 -10.43
C THR A 417 -25.29 22.74 -10.07
N LEU A 418 -25.05 23.65 -11.02
CA LEU A 418 -25.25 25.08 -10.83
C LEU A 418 -26.67 25.41 -10.39
N SER A 419 -27.69 24.84 -11.05
CA SER A 419 -29.09 25.06 -10.71
C SER A 419 -29.43 24.60 -9.30
N LEU A 420 -28.86 23.46 -8.86
CA LEU A 420 -29.01 22.97 -7.50
C LEU A 420 -28.35 23.87 -6.47
N LEU A 421 -27.13 24.37 -6.75
CA LEU A 421 -26.39 25.27 -5.87
C LEU A 421 -27.09 26.60 -5.68
N LEU A 422 -27.60 27.18 -6.74
CA LEU A 422 -28.37 28.43 -6.67
C LEU A 422 -29.68 28.28 -5.90
N ARG A 423 -30.40 27.16 -6.07
CA ARG A 423 -31.57 26.81 -5.27
C ARG A 423 -31.23 26.60 -3.79
N PHE A 424 -30.10 25.90 -3.50
CA PHE A 424 -29.59 25.67 -2.16
C PHE A 424 -29.30 27.02 -1.46
N HIS A 425 -28.61 27.93 -2.15
CA HIS A 425 -28.32 29.26 -1.63
C HIS A 425 -29.62 30.05 -1.35
N LYS A 426 -30.59 30.06 -2.29
CA LYS A 426 -31.92 30.72 -2.12
C LYS A 426 -32.69 30.18 -0.91
N ASN A 427 -32.49 28.92 -0.55
CA ASN A 427 -33.10 28.28 0.62
C ASN A 427 -32.28 28.46 1.93
N GLY A 428 -31.27 29.35 1.94
CA GLY A 428 -30.47 29.68 3.12
C GLY A 428 -29.28 28.75 3.35
N GLY A 429 -28.93 27.93 2.40
CA GLY A 429 -27.67 27.14 2.39
C GLY A 429 -26.47 28.04 2.17
N VAL A 430 -25.29 27.62 2.65
CA VAL A 430 -24.06 28.41 2.58
C VAL A 430 -23.10 27.84 1.54
N LEU A 431 -22.72 28.68 0.56
CA LEU A 431 -21.78 28.35 -0.49
C LEU A 431 -20.44 29.09 -0.26
N TYR A 432 -19.35 28.33 -0.21
CA TYR A 432 -18.00 28.87 -0.20
C TYR A 432 -17.28 28.59 -1.54
N SER A 433 -16.41 29.50 -1.98
CA SER A 433 -15.41 29.22 -3.00
C SER A 433 -14.04 29.38 -2.36
N MET A 434 -13.27 28.30 -2.35
CA MET A 434 -11.88 28.28 -1.84
C MET A 434 -10.85 28.21 -2.97
N GLY A 435 -11.28 28.50 -4.20
CA GLY A 435 -10.45 28.54 -5.40
C GLY A 435 -11.06 29.46 -6.45
N ARG A 436 -10.56 29.32 -7.67
CA ARG A 436 -11.09 30.03 -8.85
C ARG A 436 -12.48 29.49 -9.17
N LEU A 437 -13.44 30.40 -9.39
CA LEU A 437 -14.78 30.04 -9.82
C LEU A 437 -14.79 29.51 -11.26
N PRO A 438 -15.75 28.65 -11.64
CA PRO A 438 -15.91 28.16 -12.99
C PRO A 438 -16.01 29.28 -14.00
N GLN A 439 -15.41 29.08 -15.18
CA GLN A 439 -15.49 29.99 -16.34
C GLN A 439 -16.40 29.43 -17.43
N TYR A 440 -16.77 28.17 -17.31
CA TYR A 440 -17.61 27.45 -18.26
C TYR A 440 -18.73 26.69 -17.52
N ILE A 441 -19.84 26.51 -18.21
CA ILE A 441 -20.98 25.67 -17.84
C ILE A 441 -21.11 24.62 -18.95
N ASP A 442 -21.08 23.32 -18.62
CA ASP A 442 -21.07 22.24 -19.62
C ASP A 442 -20.00 22.49 -20.70
N ALA A 443 -18.81 22.96 -20.29
CA ALA A 443 -17.68 23.33 -21.14
C ALA A 443 -17.95 24.52 -22.10
N LYS A 444 -19.08 25.24 -21.97
CA LYS A 444 -19.48 26.43 -22.78
C LYS A 444 -19.44 27.68 -21.93
N SER A 445 -19.17 28.81 -22.57
CA SER A 445 -19.21 30.13 -21.90
C SER A 445 -20.65 30.59 -21.70
N ASP A 446 -21.05 30.84 -20.46
CA ASP A 446 -22.29 31.52 -20.09
C ASP A 446 -22.03 32.54 -18.98
N PRO A 447 -21.63 33.79 -19.36
CA PRO A 447 -21.31 34.84 -18.40
C PRO A 447 -22.49 35.24 -17.50
N ALA A 448 -23.74 35.11 -17.95
CA ALA A 448 -24.90 35.52 -17.18
C ALA A 448 -25.15 34.58 -16.00
N ALA A 449 -25.18 33.27 -16.25
CA ALA A 449 -25.36 32.25 -15.23
C ALA A 449 -24.17 32.19 -14.25
N LEU A 450 -22.94 32.39 -14.71
CA LEU A 450 -21.75 32.49 -13.88
C LEU A 450 -21.74 33.75 -12.99
N ASN A 451 -22.32 34.85 -13.39
CA ASN A 451 -22.51 36.04 -12.55
C ASN A 451 -23.49 35.76 -11.41
N GLU A 452 -24.55 35.00 -11.62
CA GLU A 452 -25.48 34.59 -10.57
C GLU A 452 -24.74 33.72 -9.51
N LEU A 453 -23.95 32.75 -9.94
CA LEU A 453 -23.09 31.95 -9.03
C LEU A 453 -22.13 32.84 -8.23
N LYS A 454 -21.46 33.79 -8.90
CA LYS A 454 -20.51 34.71 -8.24
C LYS A 454 -21.18 35.56 -7.15
N GLN A 455 -22.44 35.90 -7.30
CA GLN A 455 -23.19 36.63 -6.27
C GLN A 455 -23.64 35.73 -5.12
N ALA A 456 -23.84 34.45 -5.37
CA ALA A 456 -24.30 33.47 -4.37
C ALA A 456 -23.16 32.91 -3.47
N VAL A 457 -21.90 32.94 -3.92
CA VAL A 457 -20.80 32.35 -3.18
C VAL A 457 -20.08 33.37 -2.29
N ILE A 458 -19.61 32.90 -1.15
CA ILE A 458 -18.67 33.63 -0.28
C ILE A 458 -17.25 33.19 -0.67
N SER A 459 -16.46 34.11 -1.22
CA SER A 459 -15.04 33.85 -1.52
C SER A 459 -14.24 33.78 -0.22
N LEU A 460 -13.49 32.70 -0.04
CA LEU A 460 -12.75 32.41 1.18
C LEU A 460 -11.39 31.80 0.82
N ARG A 461 -10.31 32.44 1.24
CA ARG A 461 -8.96 31.89 1.05
C ARG A 461 -8.69 30.78 2.07
N ILE A 462 -8.01 29.71 1.67
CA ILE A 462 -7.63 28.60 2.56
C ILE A 462 -6.90 29.12 3.82
N ALA A 463 -6.00 30.10 3.67
CA ALA A 463 -5.28 30.69 4.79
C ALA A 463 -6.21 31.43 5.77
N GLU A 464 -7.24 32.11 5.28
CA GLU A 464 -8.26 32.77 6.12
C GLU A 464 -9.12 31.74 6.85
N PHE A 465 -9.48 30.66 6.16
CA PHE A 465 -10.20 29.54 6.76
C PHE A 465 -9.39 28.90 7.89
N LYS A 466 -8.11 28.54 7.64
CA LYS A 466 -7.22 27.95 8.65
C LYS A 466 -7.02 28.84 9.87
N ALA A 467 -7.04 30.16 9.71
CA ALA A 467 -6.86 31.13 10.81
C ALA A 467 -8.07 31.20 11.76
N ALA A 468 -9.29 30.94 11.26
CA ALA A 468 -10.52 31.03 12.06
C ALA A 468 -11.61 30.06 11.51
N PRO A 469 -11.40 28.74 11.52
CA PRO A 469 -12.29 27.78 10.85
C PRO A 469 -13.70 27.79 11.44
N GLU A 470 -13.83 27.94 12.76
CA GLU A 470 -15.12 27.95 13.47
C GLU A 470 -16.04 29.12 13.08
N LYS A 471 -15.45 30.21 12.57
CA LYS A 471 -16.21 31.36 12.07
C LYS A 471 -17.02 31.00 10.83
N TYR A 472 -16.50 30.09 10.03
CA TYR A 472 -17.06 29.73 8.74
C TYR A 472 -17.85 28.42 8.82
N ILE A 473 -17.25 27.39 9.37
CA ILE A 473 -17.86 26.06 9.54
C ILE A 473 -17.56 25.56 10.96
N PRO A 474 -18.51 25.64 11.90
CA PRO A 474 -18.31 25.11 13.25
C PRO A 474 -18.05 23.60 13.21
N PRO A 475 -17.02 23.08 13.92
CA PRO A 475 -16.74 21.65 13.95
C PRO A 475 -17.85 20.87 14.67
N GLY A 476 -18.03 19.62 14.30
CA GLY A 476 -19.00 18.72 14.93
C GLY A 476 -18.64 18.37 16.39
N VAL A 477 -17.35 18.40 16.69
CA VAL A 477 -16.75 18.32 18.04
C VAL A 477 -15.47 19.15 18.04
N ARG A 478 -15.23 19.87 19.11
CA ARG A 478 -14.04 20.72 19.24
C ARG A 478 -12.93 19.97 19.96
N ILE A 479 -11.74 19.97 19.37
CA ILE A 479 -10.52 19.48 20.00
C ILE A 479 -9.57 20.67 20.16
N THR A 480 -8.95 20.77 21.34
CA THR A 480 -8.03 21.86 21.67
C THR A 480 -6.78 21.29 22.34
N GLY A 481 -5.68 22.02 22.28
CA GLY A 481 -4.40 21.64 22.86
C GLY A 481 -3.27 21.71 21.85
N PRO A 482 -2.03 21.50 22.29
CA PRO A 482 -0.90 21.37 21.38
C PRO A 482 -1.14 20.21 20.41
N HIS A 483 -0.86 20.42 19.12
CA HIS A 483 -1.03 19.40 18.09
C HIS A 483 -2.48 18.85 17.95
N ALA A 484 -3.49 19.67 18.28
CA ALA A 484 -4.90 19.27 18.11
C ALA A 484 -5.26 18.97 16.65
N ASP A 485 -4.60 19.61 15.70
CA ASP A 485 -4.69 19.41 14.25
C ASP A 485 -4.15 18.06 13.77
N GLU A 486 -3.31 17.38 14.57
CA GLU A 486 -2.84 16.02 14.32
C GLU A 486 -3.78 14.95 14.92
N VAL A 487 -4.81 15.33 15.65
CA VAL A 487 -5.84 14.42 16.12
C VAL A 487 -7.06 14.51 15.21
N TRP A 488 -7.26 13.50 14.39
CA TRP A 488 -8.42 13.47 13.50
C TRP A 488 -9.64 12.88 14.17
N VAL A 489 -10.80 13.36 13.79
CA VAL A 489 -12.09 12.94 14.33
C VAL A 489 -13.05 12.59 13.20
N GLN A 490 -13.93 11.62 13.45
CA GLN A 490 -15.09 11.34 12.63
C GLN A 490 -16.33 11.27 13.55
N ARG A 491 -17.33 12.12 13.29
CA ARG A 491 -18.62 12.06 13.98
C ARG A 491 -19.55 11.07 13.29
N ARG A 492 -20.16 10.22 14.08
CA ARG A 492 -21.15 9.24 13.60
C ARG A 492 -22.41 9.27 14.45
N LYS A 493 -23.50 8.78 13.92
CA LYS A 493 -24.80 8.73 14.60
C LYS A 493 -25.39 7.33 14.62
N ILE A 494 -26.02 6.98 15.73
CA ILE A 494 -26.97 5.86 15.85
C ILE A 494 -28.30 6.47 16.26
N LYS A 495 -29.27 6.50 15.35
CA LYS A 495 -30.51 7.29 15.53
C LYS A 495 -30.13 8.73 15.84
N GLU A 496 -30.56 9.28 16.98
CA GLU A 496 -30.31 10.67 17.42
C GLU A 496 -29.01 10.82 18.27
N ALA A 497 -28.39 9.73 18.66
CA ALA A 497 -27.20 9.77 19.51
C ALA A 497 -25.93 9.83 18.69
N SER A 498 -25.05 10.79 18.99
CA SER A 498 -23.73 10.94 18.36
C SER A 498 -22.67 10.20 19.16
N PHE A 499 -21.65 9.71 18.43
CA PHE A 499 -20.39 9.23 18.98
C PHE A 499 -19.23 9.67 18.08
N TYR A 500 -18.01 9.51 18.57
CA TYR A 500 -16.83 10.08 17.95
C TYR A 500 -15.76 9.01 17.85
N LEU A 501 -15.20 8.83 16.65
CA LEU A 501 -13.95 8.13 16.42
C LEU A 501 -12.83 9.14 16.47
N LEU A 502 -11.74 8.83 17.17
CA LEU A 502 -10.57 9.69 17.32
C LEU A 502 -9.33 8.93 16.85
N TYR A 503 -8.44 9.61 16.19
CA TYR A 503 -7.21 9.00 15.68
C TYR A 503 -6.03 9.96 15.83
N ASN A 504 -4.94 9.47 16.42
CA ASN A 504 -3.65 10.16 16.47
C ASN A 504 -2.89 9.87 15.19
N THR A 505 -2.65 10.87 14.35
CA THR A 505 -1.93 10.73 13.07
C THR A 505 -0.43 10.55 13.22
N SER A 506 0.15 10.87 14.39
CA SER A 506 1.56 10.57 14.66
C SER A 506 1.76 9.09 14.99
N ASP A 507 2.70 8.44 14.33
CA ASP A 507 3.11 7.06 14.59
C ASP A 507 4.12 6.91 15.72
N ILE A 508 4.73 8.02 16.16
CA ILE A 508 5.81 8.06 17.14
C ILE A 508 5.47 8.78 18.44
N ALA A 509 4.63 9.82 18.39
CA ALA A 509 4.35 10.68 19.54
C ALA A 509 2.96 10.44 20.14
N PRO A 510 2.84 10.34 21.48
CA PRO A 510 1.53 10.48 22.13
C PRO A 510 1.05 11.94 22.06
N LEU A 511 -0.22 12.16 21.84
CA LEU A 511 -0.85 13.49 21.77
C LEU A 511 -1.82 13.69 22.92
N SER A 512 -1.65 14.76 23.67
CA SER A 512 -2.56 15.16 24.77
C SER A 512 -3.43 16.32 24.31
N VAL A 513 -4.75 16.12 24.33
CA VAL A 513 -5.72 17.10 23.88
C VAL A 513 -6.94 17.15 24.82
N THR A 514 -7.70 18.25 24.76
CA THR A 514 -9.00 18.37 25.39
C THR A 514 -10.09 18.23 24.35
N LEU A 515 -10.93 17.21 24.50
CA LEU A 515 -12.14 16.96 23.70
C LEU A 515 -13.31 17.71 24.34
N GLN A 516 -13.85 18.71 23.63
CA GLN A 516 -15.00 19.46 24.08
C GLN A 516 -16.29 18.76 23.59
N LEU A 517 -16.93 18.02 24.49
CA LEU A 517 -18.17 17.33 24.19
C LEU A 517 -19.35 18.32 24.13
N PRO A 518 -20.38 18.05 23.31
CA PRO A 518 -21.60 18.86 23.28
C PRO A 518 -22.25 18.97 24.64
N ALA A 519 -22.91 20.13 24.93
CA ALA A 519 -23.62 20.34 26.15
C ALA A 519 -24.68 19.25 26.41
N GLY A 520 -24.70 18.70 27.62
CA GLY A 520 -25.60 17.61 28.00
C GLY A 520 -25.07 16.19 27.71
N SER A 521 -23.83 16.06 27.24
CA SER A 521 -23.16 14.74 27.12
C SER A 521 -23.00 14.13 28.52
N GLN A 522 -23.68 13.02 28.78
CA GLN A 522 -23.63 12.32 30.07
C GLN A 522 -22.78 11.05 29.95
N ASN A 523 -22.07 10.73 31.04
CA ASN A 523 -21.30 9.47 31.18
C ASN A 523 -20.45 9.11 29.97
N PRO A 524 -19.55 9.98 29.49
CA PRO A 524 -18.71 9.63 28.33
C PRO A 524 -17.77 8.49 28.69
N VAL A 525 -17.62 7.53 27.77
CA VAL A 525 -16.71 6.41 27.91
C VAL A 525 -15.82 6.28 26.67
N LEU A 526 -14.60 5.84 26.92
CA LEU A 526 -13.57 5.58 25.90
C LEU A 526 -13.42 4.08 25.70
N TRP A 527 -13.41 3.65 24.43
CA TRP A 527 -13.07 2.30 24.01
C TRP A 527 -11.68 2.32 23.37
N ASP A 528 -10.80 1.45 23.84
CA ASP A 528 -9.44 1.29 23.30
C ASP A 528 -9.32 -0.03 22.54
N PRO A 529 -9.25 -0.02 21.19
CA PRO A 529 -9.08 -1.23 20.40
C PRO A 529 -7.72 -1.92 20.58
N ALA A 530 -6.69 -1.17 20.93
CA ALA A 530 -5.33 -1.71 21.10
C ALA A 530 -5.16 -2.47 22.42
N LYS A 531 -5.83 -2.00 23.47
CA LYS A 531 -5.90 -2.65 24.78
C LYS A 531 -7.39 -2.80 25.14
N PRO A 532 -8.03 -3.91 24.76
CA PRO A 532 -9.48 -4.04 24.94
C PRO A 532 -9.94 -3.66 26.34
N GLY A 533 -10.65 -2.56 26.43
CA GLY A 533 -11.17 -2.00 27.66
C GLY A 533 -12.09 -0.81 27.40
N VAL A 534 -12.94 -0.55 28.40
CA VAL A 534 -13.82 0.59 28.42
C VAL A 534 -13.45 1.43 29.63
N PHE A 535 -13.23 2.71 29.39
CA PHE A 535 -12.76 3.64 30.42
C PHE A 535 -13.71 4.80 30.58
N GLN A 536 -14.05 5.12 31.84
CA GLN A 536 -14.83 6.30 32.18
C GLN A 536 -14.00 7.55 31.94
N LEU A 537 -14.52 8.50 31.17
CA LEU A 537 -13.87 9.76 30.92
C LEU A 537 -14.32 10.79 31.97
N PRO A 538 -13.40 11.42 32.72
CA PRO A 538 -13.72 12.50 33.61
C PRO A 538 -14.05 13.77 32.81
N VAL A 539 -15.22 14.37 33.09
CA VAL A 539 -15.68 15.60 32.43
C VAL A 539 -15.42 16.75 33.35
N ASP A 540 -14.80 17.82 32.89
CA ASP A 540 -14.65 19.05 33.63
C ASP A 540 -16.00 19.85 33.70
N LYS A 541 -16.02 20.92 34.46
CA LYS A 541 -17.21 21.79 34.64
C LYS A 541 -17.69 22.47 33.35
N ASN A 542 -16.88 22.50 32.30
CA ASN A 542 -17.19 23.12 31.02
C ASN A 542 -17.51 22.08 29.93
N GLY A 543 -17.56 20.79 30.25
CA GLY A 543 -17.79 19.70 29.32
C GLY A 543 -16.49 19.21 28.61
N GLY A 544 -15.33 19.66 29.02
CA GLY A 544 -14.02 19.26 28.51
C GLY A 544 -13.59 17.91 29.09
N VAL A 545 -12.95 17.11 28.26
CA VAL A 545 -12.35 15.81 28.60
C VAL A 545 -10.91 15.80 28.16
N ASP A 546 -9.98 15.76 29.10
CA ASP A 546 -8.57 15.59 28.78
C ASP A 546 -8.27 14.12 28.46
N ILE A 547 -7.63 13.90 27.32
CA ILE A 547 -7.30 12.58 26.81
C ILE A 547 -5.90 12.58 26.21
N THR A 548 -5.14 11.53 26.51
CA THR A 548 -3.86 11.25 25.83
C THR A 548 -4.01 10.08 24.90
N LEU A 549 -3.82 10.33 23.62
CA LEU A 549 -3.89 9.33 22.55
C LEU A 549 -2.48 8.76 22.31
N ALA A 550 -2.32 7.44 22.41
CA ALA A 550 -1.05 6.78 22.11
C ALA A 550 -0.64 7.00 20.63
N PRO A 551 0.63 6.79 20.27
CA PRO A 551 1.07 6.83 18.87
C PRO A 551 0.21 5.92 17.97
N ALA A 552 -0.24 6.44 16.82
CA ALA A 552 -1.21 5.77 15.93
C ALA A 552 -2.46 5.24 16.66
N GLY A 553 -2.85 5.87 17.75
CA GLY A 553 -3.98 5.45 18.59
C GLY A 553 -5.30 5.74 17.92
N PHE A 554 -6.14 4.72 17.81
CA PHE A 554 -7.52 4.84 17.37
C PHE A 554 -8.45 4.58 18.56
N TYR A 555 -9.44 5.45 18.78
CA TYR A 555 -10.32 5.36 19.92
C TYR A 555 -11.77 5.64 19.53
N TRP A 556 -12.69 5.10 20.31
CA TRP A 556 -14.11 5.32 20.15
C TRP A 556 -14.69 5.93 21.44
N VAL A 557 -15.27 7.12 21.34
CA VAL A 557 -15.91 7.83 22.46
C VAL A 557 -17.41 7.81 22.29
N THR A 558 -18.14 7.25 23.27
CA THR A 558 -19.61 7.26 23.32
C THR A 558 -20.12 8.05 24.50
N THR A 559 -21.33 8.62 24.39
CA THR A 559 -21.95 9.46 25.45
C THR A 559 -23.42 9.12 25.63
N GLY A 560 -24.02 9.50 26.75
CA GLY A 560 -25.44 9.40 27.03
C GLY A 560 -25.97 7.96 26.94
N LYS A 561 -27.04 7.75 26.17
CA LYS A 561 -27.67 6.43 26.00
C LYS A 561 -26.75 5.37 25.42
N LEU A 562 -25.74 5.76 24.65
CA LEU A 562 -24.78 4.82 24.10
C LEU A 562 -23.75 4.32 25.11
N SER A 563 -23.65 4.97 26.27
CA SER A 563 -22.77 4.59 27.38
C SER A 563 -23.53 4.07 28.60
N GLU A 564 -24.85 4.11 28.58
CA GLU A 564 -25.69 3.73 29.73
C GLU A 564 -25.54 2.23 30.05
N GLY A 565 -25.24 1.90 31.29
CA GLY A 565 -25.09 0.53 31.76
C GLY A 565 -23.81 -0.19 31.32
N ILE A 566 -22.89 0.52 30.62
CA ILE A 566 -21.61 -0.07 30.22
C ILE A 566 -20.63 -0.06 31.41
N PRO A 567 -20.10 -1.20 31.86
CA PRO A 567 -19.11 -1.25 32.91
C PRO A 567 -17.80 -0.60 32.41
N ALA A 568 -17.45 0.54 32.95
CA ALA A 568 -16.22 1.26 32.61
C ALA A 568 -15.28 1.33 33.82
N LYS A 569 -14.00 1.17 33.58
CA LYS A 569 -12.92 1.37 34.55
C LYS A 569 -12.53 2.84 34.57
N PRO A 570 -11.95 3.37 35.66
CA PRO A 570 -11.32 4.68 35.65
C PRO A 570 -10.27 4.73 34.52
N LEU A 571 -10.21 5.85 33.78
CA LEU A 571 -9.16 6.08 32.81
C LEU A 571 -7.80 6.15 33.54
N PRO A 572 -6.84 5.27 33.18
CA PRO A 572 -5.51 5.35 33.76
C PRO A 572 -4.90 6.72 33.45
N GLN A 573 -4.52 7.47 34.47
CA GLN A 573 -3.74 8.67 34.26
C GLN A 573 -2.32 8.30 33.79
N PRO A 574 -1.77 8.98 32.78
CA PRO A 574 -0.37 8.79 32.43
C PRO A 574 0.49 9.06 33.68
N PRO A 575 1.28 8.07 34.13
CA PRO A 575 2.16 8.31 35.25
C PRO A 575 3.24 9.32 34.88
N GLY A 576 3.59 10.19 35.79
CA GLY A 576 4.73 11.11 35.65
C GLY A 576 6.05 10.37 35.78
N LEU A 577 6.35 9.49 34.82
CA LEU A 577 7.47 8.56 34.85
C LEU A 577 8.81 9.28 34.82
N LYS A 578 9.69 8.91 35.74
CA LYS A 578 11.07 9.39 35.81
C LYS A 578 12.05 8.20 35.73
N PRO A 579 13.16 8.36 34.99
CA PRO A 579 14.19 7.33 34.96
C PRO A 579 14.75 7.06 36.37
N LEU A 580 14.78 5.79 36.74
CA LEU A 580 15.27 5.33 38.01
C LEU A 580 16.62 4.63 37.86
N MET A 581 16.72 3.69 36.92
CA MET A 581 17.95 2.97 36.64
C MET A 581 17.98 2.40 35.24
N THR A 582 19.16 2.05 34.76
CA THR A 582 19.38 1.38 33.48
C THR A 582 19.84 -0.06 33.68
N ILE A 583 19.49 -0.90 32.73
CA ILE A 583 20.03 -2.25 32.63
C ILE A 583 20.95 -2.25 31.40
N ASP A 584 22.27 -2.33 31.70
CA ASP A 584 23.30 -2.16 30.68
C ASP A 584 23.79 -3.50 30.10
N ALA A 585 24.45 -3.43 28.95
CA ALA A 585 25.17 -4.54 28.35
C ALA A 585 26.28 -5.09 29.28
N PRO A 586 26.77 -6.33 29.09
CA PRO A 586 26.44 -7.21 27.99
C PRO A 586 25.20 -8.08 28.25
N TRP A 587 24.46 -8.34 27.20
CA TRP A 587 23.29 -9.24 27.21
C TRP A 587 23.71 -10.65 26.80
N GLN A 588 23.16 -11.66 27.42
CA GLN A 588 23.25 -13.04 26.97
C GLN A 588 22.21 -13.23 25.86
N GLY A 589 22.65 -13.58 24.64
CA GLY A 589 21.79 -13.82 23.51
C GLY A 589 21.54 -15.30 23.28
N LYS A 590 20.28 -15.66 22.92
CA LYS A 590 19.92 -17.01 22.49
C LYS A 590 18.89 -16.93 21.38
N ARG A 591 19.24 -17.36 20.18
CA ARG A 591 18.32 -17.45 19.03
C ARG A 591 17.43 -18.69 19.13
N ASN A 592 16.27 -18.66 18.46
CA ASN A 592 15.34 -19.80 18.36
C ASN A 592 15.28 -20.43 16.95
N ALA A 593 16.00 -19.86 15.97
CA ALA A 593 16.10 -20.34 14.61
C ALA A 593 17.58 -20.45 14.18
N PRO A 594 17.94 -21.19 13.13
CA PRO A 594 19.32 -21.20 12.61
C PRO A 594 19.71 -19.79 12.14
N ASN A 595 20.98 -19.41 12.37
CA ASN A 595 21.53 -18.21 11.73
C ASN A 595 21.78 -18.46 10.25
N THR A 596 21.97 -17.40 9.47
CA THR A 596 22.06 -17.50 8.01
C THR A 596 23.18 -16.62 7.46
N LEU A 597 23.92 -17.14 6.48
CA LEU A 597 24.71 -16.39 5.54
C LEU A 597 24.05 -16.47 4.17
N VAL A 598 23.72 -15.32 3.59
CA VAL A 598 23.18 -15.18 2.23
C VAL A 598 24.32 -15.23 1.22
N LEU A 599 24.18 -16.04 0.17
CA LEU A 599 25.12 -16.14 -0.94
C LEU A 599 24.36 -15.84 -2.24
N ASP A 600 24.42 -14.61 -2.67
CA ASP A 600 23.72 -14.08 -3.85
C ASP A 600 24.67 -13.62 -4.97
N PHE A 601 25.99 -13.77 -4.79
CA PHE A 601 27.01 -13.59 -5.81
C PHE A 601 27.63 -14.92 -6.20
N ALA A 602 27.78 -15.14 -7.50
CA ALA A 602 28.43 -16.31 -8.02
C ALA A 602 29.37 -15.96 -9.20
N GLU A 603 30.47 -16.72 -9.36
CA GLU A 603 31.18 -16.83 -10.60
C GLU A 603 30.41 -17.81 -11.49
N TYR A 604 30.36 -17.59 -12.83
CA TYR A 604 29.67 -18.53 -13.71
C TYR A 604 30.51 -18.90 -14.92
N SER A 605 30.23 -20.09 -15.46
CA SER A 605 30.87 -20.65 -16.66
C SER A 605 29.84 -21.28 -17.60
N THR A 606 29.94 -20.95 -18.88
CA THR A 606 29.14 -21.53 -19.97
C THR A 606 29.98 -22.46 -20.91
N ASP A 607 31.25 -22.69 -20.57
CA ASP A 607 32.19 -23.47 -21.37
C ASP A 607 32.63 -24.78 -20.72
N GLY A 608 31.81 -25.30 -19.79
CA GLY A 608 32.06 -26.52 -19.06
C GLY A 608 33.02 -26.38 -17.89
N GLY A 609 33.22 -25.16 -17.38
CA GLY A 609 34.08 -24.87 -16.25
C GLY A 609 35.53 -24.58 -16.60
N ARG A 610 35.86 -24.35 -17.89
CA ARG A 610 37.20 -23.97 -18.32
C ARG A 610 37.54 -22.53 -17.94
N THR A 611 36.58 -21.62 -18.05
CA THR A 611 36.70 -20.22 -17.62
C THR A 611 35.52 -19.84 -16.77
N TYR A 612 35.76 -18.97 -15.79
CA TYR A 612 34.74 -18.39 -14.92
C TYR A 612 34.77 -16.87 -14.99
N SER A 613 33.60 -16.25 -14.88
CA SER A 613 33.48 -14.81 -14.74
C SER A 613 34.06 -14.32 -13.41
N ALA A 614 34.16 -12.99 -13.22
CA ALA A 614 34.20 -12.41 -11.89
C ALA A 614 32.87 -12.69 -11.15
N PRO A 615 32.83 -12.64 -9.80
CA PRO A 615 31.59 -12.79 -9.04
C PRO A 615 30.56 -11.74 -9.45
N GLU A 616 29.33 -12.18 -9.71
CA GLU A 616 28.21 -11.33 -10.12
C GLU A 616 26.94 -11.74 -9.37
N PRO A 617 25.98 -10.82 -9.17
CA PRO A 617 24.70 -11.17 -8.59
C PRO A 617 23.97 -12.25 -9.40
N VAL A 618 23.46 -13.27 -8.74
CA VAL A 618 22.82 -14.42 -9.40
C VAL A 618 21.64 -13.99 -10.28
N ILE A 619 20.83 -13.00 -9.82
CA ILE A 619 19.74 -12.41 -10.60
C ILE A 619 20.28 -11.76 -11.90
N GLY A 620 21.44 -11.08 -11.82
CA GLY A 620 22.08 -10.48 -12.99
C GLY A 620 22.61 -11.52 -13.99
N ILE A 621 23.16 -12.64 -13.49
CA ILE A 621 23.58 -13.77 -14.33
C ILE A 621 22.35 -14.32 -15.06
N TRP A 622 21.26 -14.56 -14.35
CA TRP A 622 20.00 -15.07 -14.91
C TRP A 622 19.45 -14.15 -16.01
N SER A 623 19.34 -12.83 -15.73
CA SER A 623 18.87 -11.84 -16.71
C SER A 623 19.71 -11.87 -17.99
N ARG A 624 21.05 -11.82 -17.87
CA ARG A 624 21.96 -11.80 -19.02
C ARG A 624 21.88 -13.06 -19.85
N LEU A 625 21.76 -14.23 -19.24
CA LEU A 625 21.65 -15.49 -19.95
C LEU A 625 20.32 -15.58 -20.71
N ASN A 626 19.26 -15.02 -20.17
CA ASN A 626 17.98 -14.91 -20.84
C ASN A 626 18.03 -13.92 -22.02
N ASP A 627 18.64 -12.75 -21.84
CA ASP A 627 18.82 -11.75 -22.92
C ASP A 627 19.65 -12.33 -24.07
N ALA A 628 20.66 -13.13 -23.75
CA ALA A 628 21.49 -13.84 -24.72
C ALA A 628 20.80 -15.07 -25.31
N GLN A 629 19.58 -15.42 -24.85
CA GLN A 629 18.87 -16.66 -25.24
C GLN A 629 19.76 -17.90 -25.12
N TYR A 630 20.57 -17.96 -24.05
CA TYR A 630 21.51 -19.05 -23.81
C TYR A 630 20.75 -20.33 -23.43
N ASN A 631 21.13 -21.41 -24.14
CA ASN A 631 20.64 -22.75 -23.82
C ASN A 631 21.85 -23.67 -23.77
N GLY A 632 22.19 -24.21 -22.59
CA GLY A 632 23.40 -25.03 -22.45
C GLY A 632 23.71 -25.42 -21.00
N ASP A 633 24.90 -25.98 -20.81
CA ASP A 633 25.39 -26.35 -19.49
C ASP A 633 25.94 -25.11 -18.78
N LEU A 634 25.36 -24.79 -17.63
CA LEU A 634 25.76 -23.65 -16.78
C LEU A 634 26.38 -24.17 -15.50
N ARG A 635 27.54 -23.62 -15.14
CA ARG A 635 28.13 -23.82 -13.81
C ARG A 635 28.13 -22.51 -13.04
N LEU A 636 27.73 -22.58 -11.77
CA LEU A 636 27.77 -21.48 -10.80
C LEU A 636 28.70 -21.87 -9.67
N ARG A 637 29.56 -20.93 -9.23
CA ARG A 637 30.49 -21.14 -8.12
C ARG A 637 30.27 -20.02 -7.10
N PHE A 638 29.74 -20.39 -5.94
CA PHE A 638 29.62 -19.52 -4.81
C PHE A 638 30.79 -19.71 -3.85
N SER A 639 31.14 -18.66 -3.12
CA SER A 639 32.26 -18.71 -2.16
C SER A 639 31.79 -18.25 -0.78
N ALA A 640 32.19 -18.96 0.26
CA ALA A 640 32.01 -18.58 1.65
C ALA A 640 33.31 -18.62 2.43
N THR A 641 33.64 -17.57 3.17
CA THR A 641 34.81 -17.54 4.05
C THR A 641 34.44 -18.01 5.45
N ILE A 642 35.13 -18.98 5.96
CA ILE A 642 34.94 -19.57 7.28
C ILE A 642 36.19 -19.39 8.12
N ARG A 643 36.13 -18.66 9.24
CA ARG A 643 37.26 -18.51 10.17
C ARG A 643 37.28 -19.59 11.26
N GLN A 644 36.10 -20.10 11.58
CA GLN A 644 35.95 -21.29 12.46
C GLN A 644 34.83 -22.15 11.94
N VAL A 645 35.09 -23.44 11.72
CA VAL A 645 34.13 -24.40 11.21
C VAL A 645 33.01 -24.60 12.23
N PRO A 646 31.72 -24.37 11.83
CA PRO A 646 30.58 -24.54 12.72
C PRO A 646 30.31 -26.04 13.00
N GLY A 647 29.73 -26.32 14.18
CA GLY A 647 29.32 -27.69 14.53
C GLY A 647 28.18 -28.21 13.69
N HIS A 648 27.30 -27.32 13.26
CA HIS A 648 26.19 -27.62 12.32
C HIS A 648 26.06 -26.53 11.27
N CYS A 649 26.02 -26.95 10.00
CA CYS A 649 25.75 -26.08 8.85
C CYS A 649 25.02 -26.85 7.76
N ALA A 650 23.97 -26.26 7.21
CA ALA A 650 23.21 -26.79 6.11
C ALA A 650 23.24 -25.84 4.90
N LEU A 651 23.32 -26.36 3.70
CA LEU A 651 23.03 -25.66 2.47
C LEU A 651 21.52 -25.64 2.27
N ALA A 652 20.95 -24.44 2.08
CA ALA A 652 19.54 -24.23 1.76
C ALA A 652 19.42 -23.60 0.37
N MET A 653 18.60 -24.18 -0.51
CA MET A 653 18.42 -23.70 -1.87
C MET A 653 17.10 -24.16 -2.47
N GLU A 654 16.65 -23.43 -3.47
CA GLU A 654 15.49 -23.79 -4.26
C GLU A 654 15.80 -24.83 -5.32
N GLN A 655 14.85 -25.68 -5.62
CA GLN A 655 14.87 -26.65 -6.72
C GLN A 655 16.18 -27.47 -6.86
N PRO A 656 16.74 -28.07 -5.79
CA PRO A 656 18.00 -28.79 -5.90
C PRO A 656 17.96 -29.95 -6.89
N GLY A 657 16.79 -30.49 -7.20
CA GLY A 657 16.59 -31.54 -8.22
C GLY A 657 16.78 -31.09 -9.67
N ALA A 658 16.79 -29.79 -9.95
CA ALA A 658 17.08 -29.27 -11.30
C ALA A 658 18.57 -29.29 -11.64
N PHE A 659 19.43 -29.35 -10.61
CA PHE A 659 20.89 -29.36 -10.80
C PHE A 659 21.41 -30.77 -11.06
N ARG A 660 22.23 -30.92 -12.10
CA ARG A 660 22.92 -32.18 -12.43
C ARG A 660 23.94 -32.57 -11.36
N GLN A 661 24.62 -31.56 -10.81
CA GLN A 661 25.63 -31.73 -9.79
C GLN A 661 25.59 -30.56 -8.82
N ILE A 662 25.70 -30.89 -7.53
CA ILE A 662 25.94 -29.95 -6.43
C ILE A 662 27.15 -30.49 -5.70
N SER A 663 28.18 -29.66 -5.47
CA SER A 663 29.36 -30.07 -4.73
C SER A 663 29.85 -28.98 -3.78
N ILE A 664 30.43 -29.41 -2.65
CA ILE A 664 31.06 -28.56 -1.64
C ILE A 664 32.53 -28.94 -1.59
N ASN A 665 33.43 -27.99 -1.87
CA ASN A 665 34.87 -28.26 -1.91
C ASN A 665 35.20 -29.51 -2.74
N HIS A 666 34.59 -29.62 -3.92
CA HIS A 666 34.67 -30.74 -4.89
C HIS A 666 34.01 -32.06 -4.42
N THR A 667 33.41 -32.11 -3.22
CA THR A 667 32.69 -33.29 -2.74
C THR A 667 31.23 -33.24 -3.18
N PRO A 668 30.72 -34.21 -3.95
CA PRO A 668 29.32 -34.22 -4.38
C PRO A 668 28.33 -34.31 -3.22
N VAL A 669 27.24 -33.55 -3.32
CA VAL A 669 26.16 -33.51 -2.35
C VAL A 669 24.84 -33.85 -3.04
N ARG A 670 24.01 -34.67 -2.37
CA ARG A 670 22.65 -34.99 -2.84
C ARG A 670 21.65 -34.56 -1.80
N PHE A 671 20.63 -33.85 -2.24
CA PHE A 671 19.47 -33.52 -1.39
C PHE A 671 18.57 -34.74 -1.28
N SER A 672 18.13 -35.02 -0.08
CA SER A 672 17.20 -36.12 0.25
C SER A 672 16.32 -35.70 1.42
N GLY A 673 15.06 -36.10 1.41
CA GLY A 673 14.08 -35.77 2.45
C GLY A 673 13.38 -34.43 2.22
N ASP A 674 12.45 -34.08 3.12
CA ASP A 674 11.54 -32.95 3.00
C ASP A 674 11.89 -31.75 3.89
N ARG A 675 13.08 -31.74 4.48
CA ARG A 675 13.52 -30.60 5.31
C ARG A 675 13.64 -29.34 4.47
N TYR A 676 13.15 -28.22 4.99
CA TYR A 676 13.17 -26.94 4.32
C TYR A 676 13.52 -25.80 5.28
N TYR A 677 13.85 -24.65 4.72
CA TYR A 677 14.13 -23.42 5.44
C TYR A 677 13.12 -22.34 5.01
N ILE A 678 12.33 -21.81 5.93
CA ILE A 678 11.27 -20.79 5.78
C ILE A 678 10.13 -21.23 4.86
N ASP A 679 10.42 -21.67 3.64
CA ASP A 679 9.43 -22.05 2.62
C ASP A 679 9.71 -23.48 2.15
N PRO A 680 8.67 -24.30 1.95
CA PRO A 680 8.83 -25.67 1.46
C PRO A 680 9.61 -25.83 0.15
N SER A 681 9.70 -24.75 -0.66
CA SER A 681 10.51 -24.75 -1.89
C SER A 681 12.02 -24.66 -1.64
N ILE A 682 12.44 -24.12 -0.47
CA ILE A 682 13.85 -23.93 -0.11
C ILE A 682 14.32 -25.17 0.66
N LYS A 683 14.79 -26.17 -0.03
CA LYS A 683 15.24 -27.43 0.57
C LYS A 683 16.57 -27.29 1.29
N THR A 684 16.79 -28.09 2.33
CA THR A 684 18.04 -28.05 3.11
C THR A 684 18.79 -29.37 3.08
N ARG A 685 20.12 -29.28 3.09
CA ARG A 685 21.02 -30.41 3.21
C ARG A 685 22.16 -30.11 4.20
N ASP A 686 22.34 -30.97 5.20
CA ASP A 686 23.48 -30.88 6.11
C ASP A 686 24.81 -31.08 5.34
N ILE A 687 25.73 -30.14 5.52
CA ILE A 687 27.04 -30.08 4.90
C ILE A 687 28.18 -29.90 5.93
N SER A 688 27.89 -30.02 7.23
CA SER A 688 28.83 -29.74 8.32
C SER A 688 30.20 -30.40 8.14
N GLY A 689 30.21 -31.67 7.74
CA GLY A 689 31.45 -32.45 7.55
C GLY A 689 32.25 -32.13 6.27
N LEU A 690 31.76 -31.23 5.42
CA LEU A 690 32.39 -30.87 4.15
C LEU A 690 33.05 -29.49 4.19
N LEU A 691 32.87 -28.74 5.27
CA LEU A 691 33.39 -27.39 5.43
C LEU A 691 34.81 -27.42 6.05
N ARG A 692 35.58 -26.37 5.73
CA ARG A 692 36.96 -26.16 6.23
C ARG A 692 37.17 -24.68 6.58
N GLU A 693 38.19 -24.39 7.38
CA GLU A 693 38.65 -23.04 7.56
C GLU A 693 39.19 -22.44 6.24
N GLY A 694 39.01 -21.12 6.08
CA GLY A 694 39.32 -20.39 4.86
C GLY A 694 38.18 -20.36 3.84
N ARG A 695 38.51 -20.30 2.58
CA ARG A 695 37.57 -20.25 1.45
C ARG A 695 36.95 -21.63 1.22
N ASN A 696 35.63 -21.67 1.22
CA ASN A 696 34.83 -22.83 0.83
C ASN A 696 34.08 -22.52 -0.46
N GLU A 697 34.05 -23.48 -1.36
CA GLU A 697 33.41 -23.36 -2.66
C GLU A 697 32.20 -24.28 -2.75
N ILE A 698 31.07 -23.71 -3.24
CA ILE A 698 29.83 -24.41 -3.54
C ILE A 698 29.64 -24.31 -5.04
N GLU A 699 29.80 -25.42 -5.76
CA GLU A 699 29.64 -25.47 -7.20
C GLU A 699 28.32 -26.15 -7.56
N LEU A 700 27.55 -25.50 -8.41
CA LEU A 700 26.26 -25.96 -8.94
C LEU A 700 26.36 -26.09 -10.45
N GLN A 701 25.89 -27.21 -11.01
CA GLN A 701 25.83 -27.45 -12.46
C GLN A 701 24.37 -27.70 -12.86
N ILE A 702 23.86 -26.90 -13.79
CA ILE A 702 22.49 -26.97 -14.24
C ILE A 702 22.38 -26.86 -15.76
N PRO A 703 21.53 -27.67 -16.44
CA PRO A 703 21.13 -27.40 -17.80
C PRO A 703 20.28 -26.13 -17.81
N PHE A 704 20.82 -25.05 -18.33
CA PHE A 704 20.10 -23.76 -18.42
C PHE A 704 19.31 -23.72 -19.71
N THR A 705 18.05 -23.36 -19.61
CA THR A 705 17.17 -23.02 -20.72
C THR A 705 16.67 -21.61 -20.53
N ALA A 706 16.87 -20.75 -21.50
CA ALA A 706 16.40 -19.38 -21.45
C ALA A 706 14.88 -19.33 -21.42
N CYS A 707 14.33 -18.37 -20.69
CA CYS A 707 12.89 -18.16 -20.62
C CYS A 707 12.33 -17.77 -21.99
N ASP A 708 11.09 -18.20 -22.24
CA ASP A 708 10.28 -17.79 -23.39
C ASP A 708 9.09 -16.96 -22.87
N PRO A 709 9.24 -15.63 -22.76
CA PRO A 709 8.18 -14.75 -22.18
C PRO A 709 6.86 -14.82 -22.94
N LEU A 710 6.89 -15.28 -24.19
CA LEU A 710 5.72 -15.39 -25.07
C LEU A 710 5.03 -16.75 -24.97
N ASN A 711 5.60 -17.69 -24.21
CA ASN A 711 5.04 -19.03 -24.08
C ASN A 711 3.76 -19.01 -23.25
N SER A 712 2.71 -19.61 -23.77
CA SER A 712 1.42 -19.72 -23.06
C SER A 712 1.47 -20.69 -21.87
N ASP A 713 2.48 -21.60 -21.84
CA ASP A 713 2.70 -22.49 -20.71
C ASP A 713 3.54 -21.75 -19.64
N PRO A 714 3.00 -21.47 -18.45
CA PRO A 714 3.71 -20.76 -17.39
C PRO A 714 5.01 -21.45 -16.96
N VAL A 715 5.08 -22.79 -17.05
CA VAL A 715 6.29 -23.54 -16.71
C VAL A 715 7.41 -23.27 -17.72
N LYS A 716 7.09 -23.25 -19.00
CA LYS A 716 8.04 -22.95 -20.08
C LYS A 716 8.42 -21.49 -20.19
N ARG A 717 7.57 -20.60 -19.66
CA ARG A 717 7.83 -19.15 -19.67
C ARG A 717 9.05 -18.77 -18.84
N TYR A 718 9.20 -19.37 -17.65
CA TYR A 718 10.30 -19.08 -16.74
C TYR A 718 11.47 -20.06 -16.86
N GLU A 719 11.24 -21.26 -17.39
CA GLU A 719 12.21 -22.36 -17.59
C GLU A 719 13.20 -22.51 -16.43
N THR A 720 14.47 -22.08 -16.60
CA THR A 720 15.48 -22.18 -15.56
C THR A 720 15.53 -20.92 -14.71
N GLU A 721 15.08 -21.00 -13.47
CA GLU A 721 15.26 -19.94 -12.47
C GLU A 721 16.60 -20.11 -11.74
N LEU A 722 17.32 -19.00 -11.55
CA LEU A 722 18.53 -18.95 -10.72
C LEU A 722 18.26 -18.08 -9.50
N GLU A 723 18.47 -18.61 -8.31
CA GLU A 723 18.15 -17.94 -7.05
C GLU A 723 19.32 -17.95 -6.08
N THR A 724 19.26 -17.04 -5.13
CA THR A 724 20.14 -16.97 -3.96
C THR A 724 20.15 -18.28 -3.20
N ILE A 725 21.32 -18.71 -2.74
CA ILE A 725 21.47 -19.86 -1.82
C ILE A 725 21.88 -19.39 -0.42
N TYR A 726 21.66 -20.23 0.58
CA TYR A 726 21.87 -19.87 1.96
C TYR A 726 22.70 -20.94 2.67
N LEU A 727 23.63 -20.49 3.53
CA LEU A 727 24.20 -21.35 4.58
C LEU A 727 23.46 -21.07 5.87
N THR A 728 22.90 -22.09 6.48
CA THR A 728 22.11 -21.98 7.72
C THR A 728 22.70 -22.88 8.80
N GLY A 729 22.79 -22.41 10.06
CA GLY A 729 23.36 -23.26 11.11
C GLY A 729 23.69 -22.56 12.41
N ASP A 730 24.65 -23.16 13.14
CA ASP A 730 25.09 -22.75 14.47
C ASP A 730 26.39 -21.97 14.38
N PHE A 731 26.30 -20.73 13.89
CA PHE A 731 27.43 -19.84 13.68
C PHE A 731 27.02 -18.37 13.72
N GLY A 732 27.98 -17.47 13.95
CA GLY A 732 27.85 -16.04 13.72
C GLY A 732 28.34 -15.63 12.33
N VAL A 733 27.74 -14.62 11.75
CA VAL A 733 28.15 -13.98 10.48
C VAL A 733 28.67 -12.59 10.77
N PHE A 734 29.91 -12.34 10.43
CA PHE A 734 30.60 -11.10 10.76
C PHE A 734 31.21 -10.45 9.51
N SER A 735 31.51 -9.16 9.62
CA SER A 735 32.25 -8.39 8.61
C SER A 735 33.38 -7.60 9.29
N ASP A 736 34.50 -7.45 8.61
CA ASP A 736 35.57 -6.56 9.05
C ASP A 736 35.32 -5.11 8.64
N GLN A 737 34.37 -4.87 7.73
CA GLN A 737 34.03 -3.55 7.20
C GLN A 737 32.53 -3.31 7.35
N VAL A 738 32.18 -2.50 8.35
CA VAL A 738 30.80 -2.15 8.68
C VAL A 738 30.72 -0.65 8.86
N GLN A 739 29.74 -0.02 8.25
CA GLN A 739 29.44 1.40 8.43
C GLN A 739 27.99 1.56 8.89
N THR A 740 27.77 2.40 9.87
CA THR A 740 26.43 2.86 10.23
C THR A 740 26.04 4.01 9.33
N ILE A 741 24.90 3.94 8.68
CA ILE A 741 24.32 5.00 7.87
C ILE A 741 22.99 5.44 8.46
N GLU A 742 22.74 6.74 8.44
CA GLU A 742 21.42 7.27 8.73
C GLU A 742 20.56 7.13 7.48
N ASN A 743 19.50 6.34 7.57
CA ASN A 743 18.51 6.26 6.52
C ASN A 743 17.53 7.42 6.68
N THR A 744 17.49 8.31 5.69
CA THR A 744 16.62 9.50 5.68
C THR A 744 15.32 9.28 4.90
N GLN A 745 15.13 8.11 4.30
CA GLN A 745 14.03 7.89 3.35
C GLN A 745 12.69 7.48 4.00
N ARG A 746 12.65 7.20 5.28
CA ARG A 746 11.41 6.87 5.99
C ARG A 746 10.67 8.14 6.39
N ASN A 747 9.85 8.64 5.47
CA ASN A 747 8.86 9.68 5.72
C ASN A 747 7.52 9.01 6.06
N LEU A 748 7.28 8.71 7.32
CA LEU A 748 6.00 8.16 7.77
C LEU A 748 5.02 9.28 8.14
N SER A 749 5.52 10.36 8.67
CA SER A 749 4.88 11.66 8.83
C SER A 749 5.73 12.73 8.15
N GLU A 750 5.36 14.00 8.18
CA GLU A 750 6.21 15.11 7.71
C GLU A 750 7.55 15.19 8.47
N ASP A 751 7.65 14.55 9.63
CA ASP A 751 8.90 14.38 10.36
C ASP A 751 9.72 13.21 9.81
N LEU A 752 10.90 13.50 9.31
CA LEU A 752 11.87 12.52 8.85
C LEU A 752 12.32 11.63 10.03
N VAL A 753 11.77 10.44 10.14
CA VAL A 753 12.28 9.46 11.11
C VAL A 753 13.56 8.87 10.57
N LYS A 754 14.68 9.32 11.12
CA LYS A 754 15.99 8.74 10.83
C LYS A 754 16.11 7.40 11.54
N ARG A 755 16.20 6.32 10.79
CA ARG A 755 16.54 4.99 11.32
C ARG A 755 17.92 4.58 10.84
N PRO A 756 18.80 4.06 11.70
CA PRO A 756 20.09 3.57 11.27
C PRO A 756 19.93 2.35 10.37
N ALA A 757 20.75 2.26 9.36
CA ALA A 757 20.99 1.05 8.61
C ALA A 757 22.49 0.71 8.67
N TYR A 758 22.83 -0.55 8.45
CA TYR A 758 24.21 -1.01 8.46
C TYR A 758 24.63 -1.43 7.07
N ALA A 759 25.73 -0.89 6.61
CA ALA A 759 26.35 -1.21 5.34
C ALA A 759 27.54 -2.17 5.57
N PHE A 760 27.53 -3.29 4.88
CA PHE A 760 28.54 -4.34 4.98
C PHE A 760 29.15 -4.62 3.61
N GLU A 761 30.50 -4.71 3.52
CA GLU A 761 31.21 -4.97 2.26
C GLU A 761 31.39 -6.47 1.98
N SER A 762 31.56 -7.27 3.00
CA SER A 762 31.81 -8.71 2.89
C SER A 762 31.49 -9.44 4.19
N PHE A 763 31.37 -10.76 4.13
CA PHE A 763 31.03 -11.56 5.31
C PHE A 763 31.92 -12.78 5.47
N PHE A 764 32.08 -13.21 6.73
CA PHE A 764 32.68 -14.47 7.10
C PHE A 764 31.92 -15.16 8.23
N ILE A 765 31.96 -16.48 8.23
CA ILE A 765 31.40 -17.31 9.32
C ILE A 765 32.46 -17.46 10.43
N ASN A 766 32.01 -17.30 11.67
CA ASN A 766 32.83 -17.53 12.87
C ASN A 766 31.93 -18.08 14.01
N ARG A 767 32.53 -18.36 15.16
CA ARG A 767 31.76 -18.74 16.36
C ARG A 767 30.81 -17.63 16.77
N GLU A 768 29.61 -17.99 17.21
CA GLU A 768 28.65 -17.08 17.84
C GLU A 768 29.21 -16.45 19.12
N LYS A 769 28.79 -15.21 19.36
CA LYS A 769 29.06 -14.55 20.65
C LYS A 769 27.95 -14.91 21.64
N ASP A 770 28.31 -15.48 22.78
CA ASP A 770 27.35 -15.77 23.86
C ASP A 770 26.80 -14.51 24.53
N ARG A 771 27.59 -13.41 24.51
CA ARG A 771 27.23 -12.12 25.09
C ARG A 771 27.65 -10.98 24.17
N PHE A 772 26.77 -9.99 24.04
CA PHE A 772 26.99 -8.82 23.22
C PHE A 772 26.21 -7.58 23.76
N ASP A 773 26.32 -6.45 23.08
CA ASP A 773 25.75 -5.16 23.48
C ASP A 773 24.21 -5.06 23.35
N GLY A 774 23.56 -6.03 22.77
CA GLY A 774 22.11 -6.05 22.50
C GLY A 774 21.77 -5.88 21.02
N ASN A 775 22.64 -5.29 20.21
CA ASN A 775 22.47 -5.15 18.77
C ASN A 775 22.83 -6.45 18.05
N ALA A 776 21.82 -7.24 17.74
CA ALA A 776 22.02 -8.54 17.10
C ALA A 776 22.61 -8.42 15.69
N THR A 777 22.14 -7.47 14.87
CA THR A 777 22.62 -7.29 13.49
C THR A 777 24.15 -7.10 13.43
N LEU A 778 24.72 -6.30 14.34
CA LEU A 778 26.17 -6.06 14.41
C LEU A 778 26.92 -7.16 15.18
N SER A 779 26.21 -8.00 15.92
CA SER A 779 26.84 -9.01 16.80
C SER A 779 26.86 -10.43 16.21
N GLY A 780 26.71 -10.54 14.91
CA GLY A 780 26.84 -11.80 14.18
C GLY A 780 25.55 -12.33 13.55
N TYR A 781 24.50 -11.50 13.48
CA TYR A 781 23.19 -11.90 12.98
C TYR A 781 22.63 -10.96 11.89
N PRO A 782 23.45 -10.56 10.87
CA PRO A 782 23.03 -9.58 9.85
C PRO A 782 21.90 -10.09 8.95
N PHE A 783 21.81 -11.39 8.69
CA PHE A 783 20.77 -12.02 7.85
C PHE A 783 19.74 -12.83 8.64
N TYR A 784 19.74 -12.70 9.96
CA TYR A 784 18.90 -13.51 10.81
C TYR A 784 17.41 -13.17 10.66
N ALA A 785 16.58 -14.20 10.52
CA ALA A 785 15.12 -14.09 10.58
C ALA A 785 14.60 -15.09 11.63
N GLY A 786 14.09 -14.57 12.74
CA GLY A 786 13.67 -15.41 13.86
C GLY A 786 13.44 -14.64 15.15
N GLY A 787 13.34 -15.37 16.23
CA GLY A 787 13.26 -14.84 17.59
C GLY A 787 14.59 -14.94 18.31
N MET A 788 14.93 -13.92 19.11
CA MET A 788 16.11 -13.87 19.94
C MET A 788 15.77 -13.48 21.37
N ALA A 789 16.15 -14.33 22.33
CA ALA A 789 16.04 -14.01 23.73
C ALA A 789 17.31 -13.27 24.18
N LEU A 790 17.17 -12.05 24.66
CA LEU A 790 18.21 -11.27 25.35
C LEU A 790 17.95 -11.35 26.85
N SER A 791 18.90 -11.86 27.62
CA SER A 791 18.76 -12.00 29.06
C SER A 791 19.85 -11.25 29.83
N ASN A 792 19.44 -10.59 30.92
CA ASN A 792 20.37 -9.94 31.86
C ASN A 792 19.83 -10.02 33.29
N SER A 793 20.70 -9.80 34.27
CA SER A 793 20.34 -9.71 35.68
C SER A 793 20.73 -8.35 36.23
N PHE A 794 19.92 -7.81 37.12
CA PHE A 794 20.16 -6.51 37.75
C PHE A 794 19.75 -6.53 39.21
N GLU A 795 20.45 -5.72 40.02
CA GLU A 795 20.11 -5.55 41.41
C GLU A 795 19.06 -4.46 41.60
N PHE A 796 18.02 -4.74 42.37
CA PHE A 796 16.96 -3.79 42.63
C PHE A 796 16.76 -3.61 44.14
N PRO A 797 16.63 -2.37 44.65
CA PRO A 797 16.33 -2.13 46.05
C PRO A 797 14.94 -2.70 46.39
N SER A 798 14.58 -2.74 47.66
CA SER A 798 13.23 -3.14 48.04
C SER A 798 12.19 -2.27 47.31
N PRO A 799 11.26 -2.87 46.54
CA PRO A 799 10.20 -2.08 45.91
C PRO A 799 9.42 -1.30 46.98
N ASP A 800 9.18 -0.03 46.72
CA ASP A 800 8.32 0.82 47.54
C ASP A 800 6.84 0.48 47.20
N SER A 801 6.05 0.14 48.24
CA SER A 801 4.65 -0.25 48.06
C SER A 801 3.75 0.89 47.53
N GLY A 802 4.22 2.13 47.64
CA GLY A 802 3.51 3.31 47.14
C GLY A 802 3.85 3.73 45.72
N LYS A 803 4.79 3.02 45.06
CA LYS A 803 5.29 3.34 43.73
C LYS A 803 5.00 2.26 42.71
N ARG A 804 4.83 2.68 41.47
CA ARG A 804 4.83 1.76 40.32
C ARG A 804 6.14 1.87 39.55
N TYR A 805 6.53 0.77 38.96
CA TYR A 805 7.77 0.64 38.20
C TYR A 805 7.49 0.14 36.81
N PHE A 806 8.08 0.80 35.84
CA PHE A 806 7.87 0.52 34.43
C PHE A 806 9.19 0.26 33.72
N LEU A 807 9.18 -0.62 32.75
CA LEU A 807 10.32 -0.88 31.88
C LEU A 807 10.09 -0.22 30.55
N ASP A 808 10.96 0.71 30.19
CA ASP A 808 10.97 1.38 28.87
C ASP A 808 11.94 0.63 27.95
N LEU A 809 11.41 0.20 26.81
CA LEU A 809 12.05 -0.53 25.74
C LEU A 809 11.99 0.20 24.39
N SER A 810 11.83 1.52 24.40
CA SER A 810 11.74 2.35 23.19
C SER A 810 13.00 2.28 22.32
N ALA A 811 14.12 1.80 22.88
CA ALA A 811 15.34 1.54 22.13
C ALA A 811 15.41 0.16 21.46
N CYS A 812 14.35 -0.66 21.54
CA CYS A 812 14.30 -1.95 20.83
C CYS A 812 13.84 -1.78 19.38
N GLU A 813 14.57 -2.40 18.48
CA GLU A 813 14.17 -2.60 17.08
C GLU A 813 13.78 -4.07 16.88
N ALA A 814 12.48 -4.32 16.94
CA ALA A 814 11.87 -5.64 16.75
C ALA A 814 10.39 -5.47 16.37
N THR A 815 9.83 -6.43 15.65
CA THR A 815 8.39 -6.46 15.34
C THR A 815 7.56 -6.79 16.58
N VAL A 816 8.09 -7.69 17.45
CA VAL A 816 7.45 -8.07 18.71
C VAL A 816 8.49 -8.13 19.83
N ILE A 817 8.11 -7.64 21.01
CA ILE A 817 8.92 -7.70 22.23
C ILE A 817 8.09 -8.38 23.31
N GLU A 818 8.45 -9.61 23.71
CA GLU A 818 7.86 -10.26 24.87
C GLU A 818 8.76 -10.03 26.08
N VAL A 819 8.18 -9.49 27.15
CA VAL A 819 8.91 -9.10 28.37
C VAL A 819 8.65 -10.12 29.47
N ILE A 820 9.73 -10.69 30.02
CA ILE A 820 9.72 -11.68 31.09
C ILE A 820 10.61 -11.17 32.24
N VAL A 821 10.03 -11.05 33.42
CA VAL A 821 10.75 -10.64 34.65
C VAL A 821 10.65 -11.74 35.69
N ASN A 822 11.77 -12.21 36.18
CA ASN A 822 11.83 -13.31 37.17
C ASN A 822 11.00 -14.55 36.73
N ASP A 823 11.18 -14.96 35.49
CA ASP A 823 10.53 -16.07 34.81
C ASP A 823 9.01 -15.96 34.67
N GLN A 824 8.45 -14.76 34.90
CA GLN A 824 7.03 -14.44 34.70
C GLN A 824 6.86 -13.48 33.54
N ARG A 825 5.95 -13.82 32.61
CA ARG A 825 5.64 -12.94 31.49
C ARG A 825 4.90 -11.69 31.98
N ALA A 826 5.53 -10.52 31.81
CA ALA A 826 4.94 -9.24 32.15
C ALA A 826 3.97 -8.76 31.07
N ASP A 827 4.43 -8.69 29.80
CA ASP A 827 3.59 -8.27 28.65
C ASP A 827 4.22 -8.73 27.34
N THR A 828 3.50 -8.47 26.24
CA THR A 828 3.98 -8.61 24.86
C THR A 828 3.64 -7.33 24.11
N LEU A 829 4.65 -6.60 23.69
CA LEU A 829 4.54 -5.32 22.98
C LEU A 829 4.63 -5.56 21.48
N CYS A 830 3.65 -5.07 20.76
CA CYS A 830 3.57 -5.12 19.29
C CYS A 830 3.60 -3.72 18.65
N TRP A 831 3.35 -2.69 19.44
CA TRP A 831 3.30 -1.28 19.04
C TRP A 831 3.53 -0.36 20.24
N ALA A 832 3.78 0.91 19.96
CA ALA A 832 3.99 1.95 20.96
C ALA A 832 2.73 2.20 21.85
N PRO A 833 2.93 2.60 23.11
CA PRO A 833 4.20 2.85 23.78
C PRO A 833 4.91 1.55 24.18
N TYR A 834 6.23 1.50 24.00
CA TYR A 834 7.05 0.34 24.37
C TYR A 834 7.45 0.39 25.85
N VAL A 835 6.45 0.53 26.71
CA VAL A 835 6.59 0.65 28.17
C VAL A 835 5.69 -0.35 28.88
N VAL A 836 6.26 -1.11 29.81
CA VAL A 836 5.59 -2.21 30.52
C VAL A 836 5.59 -2.00 32.01
N ASP A 837 4.45 -2.14 32.69
CA ASP A 837 4.36 -2.17 34.15
C ASP A 837 4.96 -3.49 34.66
N ILE A 838 6.07 -3.37 35.39
CA ILE A 838 6.80 -4.50 35.98
C ILE A 838 6.69 -4.54 37.51
N THR A 839 5.89 -3.67 38.11
CA THR A 839 5.80 -3.47 39.58
C THR A 839 5.62 -4.78 40.35
N LYS A 840 4.68 -5.61 39.96
CA LYS A 840 4.37 -6.85 40.68
C LYS A 840 5.38 -7.99 40.50
N TYR A 841 6.29 -7.81 39.54
CA TYR A 841 7.30 -8.82 39.23
C TYR A 841 8.66 -8.54 39.87
N LEU A 842 8.90 -7.31 40.37
CA LEU A 842 10.15 -6.92 41.02
C LEU A 842 10.24 -7.46 42.44
N LYS A 843 11.45 -7.80 42.83
CA LYS A 843 11.81 -8.22 44.22
C LYS A 843 13.09 -7.50 44.67
N LYS A 844 13.29 -7.44 45.96
CA LYS A 844 14.56 -6.95 46.53
C LYS A 844 15.72 -7.88 46.15
N GLY A 845 16.86 -7.29 45.75
CA GLY A 845 18.07 -8.04 45.36
C GLY A 845 18.05 -8.35 43.84
N THR A 846 18.63 -9.47 43.46
CA THR A 846 18.83 -9.84 42.08
C THR A 846 17.53 -10.18 41.39
N ASN A 847 17.23 -9.48 40.29
CA ASN A 847 16.14 -9.72 39.36
C ASN A 847 16.69 -10.16 38.00
N ARG A 848 15.97 -10.99 37.28
CA ARG A 848 16.28 -11.43 35.93
C ARG A 848 15.29 -10.81 34.93
N LEU A 849 15.84 -10.16 33.92
CA LEU A 849 15.06 -9.68 32.75
C LEU A 849 15.41 -10.53 31.54
N GLN A 850 14.38 -10.99 30.83
CA GLN A 850 14.50 -11.60 29.51
C GLN A 850 13.58 -10.89 28.55
N LEU A 851 14.11 -10.50 27.40
CA LEU A 851 13.39 -9.90 26.28
C LEU A 851 13.42 -10.89 25.13
N ASN A 852 12.26 -11.43 24.75
CA ASN A 852 12.14 -12.24 23.55
C ASN A 852 11.77 -11.32 22.38
N LEU A 853 12.74 -11.00 21.56
CA LEU A 853 12.63 -10.12 20.41
C LEU A 853 12.36 -10.95 19.16
N VAL A 854 11.41 -10.54 18.32
CA VAL A 854 11.11 -11.22 17.06
C VAL A 854 11.17 -10.20 15.93
N ASN A 855 11.89 -10.53 14.86
CA ASN A 855 12.03 -9.66 13.69
C ASN A 855 11.14 -10.12 12.50
N SER A 856 11.45 -9.59 11.32
CA SER A 856 10.82 -9.90 10.04
C SER A 856 11.79 -10.62 9.08
N LEU A 857 11.32 -10.91 7.88
CA LEU A 857 12.14 -11.48 6.80
C LEU A 857 13.04 -10.44 6.09
N ARG A 858 13.05 -9.16 6.49
CA ARG A 858 13.76 -8.09 5.76
C ARG A 858 15.25 -8.36 5.59
N ASN A 859 15.93 -8.70 6.67
CA ASN A 859 17.36 -8.93 6.65
C ASN A 859 17.76 -10.22 5.91
N LEU A 860 16.84 -11.16 5.76
CA LEU A 860 17.08 -12.40 5.04
C LEU A 860 16.79 -12.27 3.54
N LEU A 861 15.69 -11.63 3.15
CA LEU A 861 15.21 -11.59 1.77
C LEU A 861 15.53 -10.29 1.04
N GLY A 862 15.90 -9.23 1.74
CA GLY A 862 16.26 -7.96 1.14
C GLY A 862 15.06 -6.99 0.93
N PRO A 863 15.28 -5.98 0.07
CA PRO A 863 16.42 -5.74 -0.83
C PRO A 863 17.73 -5.42 -0.10
N HIS A 864 18.82 -6.11 -0.47
CA HIS A 864 20.13 -5.93 0.19
C HIS A 864 20.99 -4.84 -0.44
N HIS A 865 20.85 -4.59 -1.73
CA HIS A 865 21.79 -3.85 -2.55
C HIS A 865 21.31 -2.50 -3.04
N HIS A 866 20.22 -1.97 -2.47
CA HIS A 866 19.69 -0.68 -2.86
C HIS A 866 20.37 0.44 -2.05
N LYS A 867 20.95 1.45 -2.72
CA LYS A 867 21.67 2.58 -2.09
C LYS A 867 20.81 3.36 -1.08
N GLY A 868 19.50 3.35 -1.23
CA GLY A 868 18.55 3.95 -0.29
C GLY A 868 18.40 3.16 1.01
N ALA A 869 19.06 2.01 1.14
CA ALA A 869 19.01 1.10 2.29
C ALA A 869 17.59 0.63 2.62
N GLU A 870 16.88 1.26 3.55
CA GLU A 870 15.50 0.92 3.86
C GLU A 870 14.54 1.83 3.08
N LEU A 871 13.64 1.22 2.31
CA LEU A 871 12.71 1.91 1.42
C LEU A 871 11.30 1.95 2.01
N ILE A 872 10.57 3.02 1.73
CA ILE A 872 9.14 3.14 2.06
C ILE A 872 8.24 2.47 1.01
N LYS A 873 8.81 2.16 -0.15
CA LYS A 873 8.18 1.41 -1.24
C LYS A 873 9.17 0.41 -1.79
N VAL A 874 8.78 -0.86 -1.80
CA VAL A 874 9.59 -1.99 -2.25
C VAL A 874 8.84 -2.78 -3.31
N GLY A 875 9.34 -2.75 -4.53
CA GLY A 875 8.86 -3.54 -5.64
C GLY A 875 9.99 -4.41 -6.20
N PRO A 876 9.76 -5.17 -7.27
CA PRO A 876 10.80 -5.97 -7.93
C PRO A 876 12.03 -5.15 -8.35
N ASP A 877 11.84 -3.91 -8.79
CA ASP A 877 12.87 -2.94 -9.13
C ASP A 877 13.82 -2.63 -7.96
N SER A 878 13.36 -2.67 -6.74
CA SER A 878 14.19 -2.47 -5.55
C SER A 878 15.26 -3.55 -5.36
N PHE A 879 15.06 -4.72 -5.93
CA PHE A 879 16.01 -5.84 -5.89
C PHE A 879 16.96 -5.86 -7.08
N THR A 880 16.56 -5.29 -8.19
CA THR A 880 17.34 -5.26 -9.45
C THR A 880 18.02 -3.92 -9.70
N GLY A 881 17.59 -2.87 -9.05
CA GLY A 881 18.25 -1.55 -9.06
C GLY A 881 17.87 -0.61 -10.18
N ALA A 882 16.99 -0.97 -11.09
CA ALA A 882 16.64 -0.09 -12.20
C ALA A 882 15.27 -0.38 -12.82
N GLY A 883 14.22 -0.26 -12.09
CA GLY A 883 12.86 -0.29 -12.66
C GLY A 883 12.48 -1.53 -13.47
N GLY A 884 13.36 -2.49 -13.57
CA GLY A 884 13.17 -3.72 -14.32
C GLY A 884 12.76 -4.88 -13.41
N PHE A 885 11.84 -5.70 -13.88
CA PHE A 885 11.57 -6.97 -13.25
C PHE A 885 12.71 -7.94 -13.56
N PRO A 886 12.96 -8.96 -12.70
CA PRO A 886 13.99 -9.97 -12.97
C PRO A 886 13.81 -10.74 -14.29
N ASP A 887 12.60 -10.72 -14.85
CA ASP A 887 12.20 -11.36 -16.10
C ASP A 887 12.31 -10.43 -17.32
N GLY A 888 13.03 -9.31 -17.21
CA GLY A 888 13.26 -8.37 -18.30
C GLY A 888 12.11 -7.42 -18.61
N ARG A 889 11.04 -7.42 -17.79
CA ARG A 889 9.97 -6.43 -17.91
C ARG A 889 10.45 -5.06 -17.40
N GLY A 890 10.50 -4.10 -18.26
CA GLY A 890 10.88 -2.72 -17.94
C GLY A 890 12.31 -2.36 -18.34
N GLU A 891 12.57 -1.09 -18.47
CA GLU A 891 13.85 -0.52 -18.93
C GLU A 891 14.55 0.26 -17.82
N PRO A 892 15.83 0.49 -17.98
CA PRO A 892 16.87 -0.35 -18.54
C PRO A 892 17.35 -1.39 -17.53
N ASP A 893 18.00 -2.44 -18.01
CA ASP A 893 18.59 -3.48 -17.17
C ASP A 893 19.48 -2.85 -16.09
N TRP A 894 19.16 -3.07 -14.81
CA TRP A 894 19.93 -2.59 -13.64
C TRP A 894 21.40 -3.00 -13.71
N TYR A 895 21.69 -4.13 -14.35
CA TYR A 895 23.03 -4.63 -14.55
C TYR A 895 23.87 -3.69 -15.42
N ASP A 896 23.29 -3.13 -16.48
CA ASP A 896 23.95 -2.12 -17.31
C ASP A 896 24.18 -0.82 -16.58
N LEU A 897 23.23 -0.40 -15.74
CA LEU A 897 23.41 0.78 -14.90
C LEU A 897 24.50 0.57 -13.84
N ARG A 898 24.59 -0.63 -13.25
CA ARG A 898 25.68 -0.99 -12.34
C ARG A 898 27.05 -0.89 -13.02
N LYS A 899 27.17 -1.38 -14.24
CA LYS A 899 28.40 -1.29 -15.03
C LYS A 899 28.75 0.15 -15.41
N LYS A 900 27.78 0.94 -15.78
CA LYS A 900 27.99 2.33 -16.21
C LYS A 900 28.42 3.26 -15.06
N LYS A 901 28.29 2.84 -13.79
CA LYS A 901 28.64 3.63 -12.60
C LYS A 901 28.12 5.06 -12.65
N THR A 902 26.89 5.23 -13.16
CA THR A 902 26.25 6.55 -13.24
C THR A 902 25.64 6.92 -11.88
N ASP A 903 25.45 8.21 -11.62
CA ASP A 903 24.77 8.69 -10.40
C ASP A 903 23.31 8.20 -10.30
N LEU A 904 22.74 7.78 -11.42
CA LEU A 904 21.40 7.18 -11.51
C LEU A 904 21.37 5.70 -11.09
N ALA A 905 22.52 5.04 -10.98
CA ALA A 905 22.58 3.65 -10.53
C ALA A 905 22.19 3.56 -9.06
N ILE A 906 21.07 2.91 -8.78
CA ILE A 906 20.58 2.67 -7.41
C ILE A 906 21.15 1.40 -6.79
N TRP A 907 21.74 0.52 -7.58
CA TRP A 907 22.42 -0.70 -7.14
C TRP A 907 23.84 -0.44 -6.61
N THR A 908 24.25 -1.24 -5.61
CA THR A 908 25.62 -1.33 -5.11
C THR A 908 25.94 -2.76 -4.66
N ASP A 909 27.22 -3.15 -4.67
CA ASP A 909 27.64 -4.45 -4.15
C ASP A 909 27.65 -4.52 -2.60
N THR A 910 27.50 -3.37 -1.93
CA THR A 910 27.37 -3.26 -0.48
C THR A 910 26.02 -3.81 -0.01
N TYR A 911 26.02 -4.57 1.08
CA TYR A 911 24.80 -5.08 1.69
C TYR A 911 24.25 -4.10 2.73
N TYR A 912 22.98 -3.73 2.61
CA TYR A 912 22.27 -2.89 3.57
C TYR A 912 21.31 -3.72 4.41
N GLN A 913 21.53 -3.70 5.73
CA GLN A 913 20.73 -4.42 6.71
C GLN A 913 20.06 -3.45 7.68
N VAL A 914 18.85 -3.78 8.10
CA VAL A 914 18.15 -3.01 9.13
C VAL A 914 18.54 -3.48 10.53
N PRO A 915 18.48 -2.61 11.54
CA PRO A 915 18.75 -2.97 12.91
C PRO A 915 17.78 -4.05 13.43
N PHE A 916 18.30 -4.94 14.28
CA PHE A 916 17.54 -5.86 15.09
C PHE A 916 18.19 -6.02 16.46
N GLY A 917 17.37 -5.89 17.51
CA GLY A 917 17.85 -6.03 18.89
C GLY A 917 17.49 -4.87 19.80
N LEU A 918 18.18 -4.77 20.93
CA LEU A 918 18.15 -3.61 21.81
C LEU A 918 19.33 -2.69 21.45
N LEU A 919 19.04 -1.58 20.80
CA LEU A 919 20.06 -0.66 20.28
C LEU A 919 20.57 0.36 21.32
N GLY A 920 19.92 0.44 22.45
CA GLY A 920 20.25 1.33 23.55
C GLY A 920 20.12 0.61 24.89
N LYS A 921 19.65 1.32 25.90
CA LYS A 921 19.50 0.79 27.25
C LYS A 921 18.04 0.42 27.54
N ALA A 922 17.82 -0.64 28.27
CA ALA A 922 16.53 -0.86 28.91
C ALA A 922 16.48 -0.01 30.19
N VAL A 923 15.45 0.82 30.34
CA VAL A 923 15.36 1.80 31.43
C VAL A 923 14.19 1.44 32.35
N ILE A 924 14.47 1.33 33.65
CA ILE A 924 13.41 1.23 34.65
C ILE A 924 13.03 2.65 35.05
N LEU A 925 11.72 2.94 34.92
CA LEU A 925 11.10 4.21 35.29
C LEU A 925 10.26 4.00 36.57
N SER A 926 10.03 5.08 37.35
CA SER A 926 9.05 5.07 38.44
C SER A 926 8.18 6.33 38.39
N ASP A 927 6.95 6.24 38.90
CA ASP A 927 6.06 7.36 39.14
C ASP A 927 6.35 8.08 40.47
#